data_8fef5667d17329ae5eae5ea6aa703d1b
#
_entry.id   8fef5667d17329ae5eae5ea6aa703d1b
#
_cell.length_a   1.000
_cell.length_b   1.000
_cell.length_c   1.000
_cell.angle_alpha   90.00
_cell.angle_beta   90.00
_cell.angle_gamma   90.00
#
_symmetry.space_group_name_H-M   'P 1'
#
loop_
_entity.id
_entity.type
_entity.pdbx_description
1 polymer ?
#
loop_
_entity_poly.entity_id
_entity_poly.type
_entity_poly.pdbx_seq_one_letter_code
_entity_poly.pdbx_strand_id
1 'polypeptide(L)'
;MNRALDDENLQQALIHAMTGLRGRRNVAFETFDFKAGQAELKRRRQANLDRLPELVEQFAQRLAAVGGVVHFAKDANEACEIIGQLCVNAGLELPAGKRMVVTKSKSMATEEIGLNSYLEGLGIEVVETDLGERMVQLTHTRPSHLIAPAIHLTKEDAARVFGTEASVEAIQRHARESLREKFIQATVGISGANMAIAETGTIVLVTNEGNADLTTTLPPVHIALFGIDKVVATLDDAVAVLRMLPRSGTGQMITSYVNWITGPSRSADIEQSLTIGVHGPGELHCVILDNGREKMLDDPLFRDAMTCIRCGACANACPPFMAVGGHQFGGHAYNGPIGLVLSPFHHGLEDADLANTLCAQCNACQEVCPVDIPLPRQILEHRRRGRKSLRKRAVVEMWKRPELADRALRAAAPFSRLVAGTPRLAQTPYRDRKRLAEVDGEPLTIFASCLGDRAWPEAVVALERIGSTAGFKVGFPKAQWCCGLIAANAGDFDAGRELGLQLAASLGDSKGLIVTPSASCFGAFTMDAAAWGLDVDPALTGRFRDSTRFVLKLLERTPSLVNGERMSLKVAYHDSCQSLRQLGLRSEPRRVLEMAGYDVVDLPDIANCCGFGGSFSLEWPEVGARLADWKLDAIAKTGCAVVASDNPGCLMHIAAAARRRGVELRVAHVLELVAEHLS
;
A
#
# COMPACT_ATOMS: atom_id res chain seq x y z
N MET A 1 14.29 7.90 10.50
CA MET A 1 14.40 7.27 9.19
C MET A 1 15.70 6.49 9.06
N ASN A 2 16.87 7.10 9.10
CA ASN A 2 18.16 6.42 8.93
C ASN A 2 18.36 5.24 9.89
N ARG A 3 18.00 5.36 11.17
CA ARG A 3 18.06 4.23 12.11
C ARG A 3 17.32 2.97 11.63
N ALA A 4 16.15 3.11 10.99
CA ALA A 4 15.41 1.97 10.47
C ALA A 4 16.06 1.35 9.23
N LEU A 5 16.73 2.15 8.39
CA LEU A 5 17.48 1.67 7.22
C LEU A 5 18.81 1.01 7.60
N ASP A 6 19.43 1.44 8.72
CA ASP A 6 20.71 0.95 9.21
C ASP A 6 20.57 -0.26 10.15
N ASP A 7 19.34 -0.54 10.62
CA ASP A 7 19.04 -1.69 11.47
C ASP A 7 18.94 -2.97 10.63
N GLU A 8 20.03 -3.72 10.56
CA GLU A 8 20.10 -4.94 9.77
C GLU A 8 19.11 -6.01 10.22
N ASN A 9 18.85 -6.13 11.53
CA ASN A 9 17.91 -7.10 12.08
C ASN A 9 16.48 -6.77 11.62
N LEU A 10 16.08 -5.51 11.74
CA LEU A 10 14.79 -5.04 11.25
C LEU A 10 14.65 -5.26 9.73
N GLN A 11 15.68 -4.93 8.96
CA GLN A 11 15.68 -5.11 7.50
C GLN A 11 15.49 -6.58 7.10
N GLN A 12 16.24 -7.49 7.73
CA GLN A 12 16.12 -8.92 7.47
C GLN A 12 14.75 -9.45 7.89
N ALA A 13 14.24 -9.06 9.06
CA ALA A 13 12.93 -9.46 9.54
C ALA A 13 11.80 -9.00 8.61
N LEU A 14 11.84 -7.73 8.16
CA LEU A 14 10.85 -7.18 7.23
C LEU A 14 10.90 -7.91 5.87
N ILE A 15 12.08 -8.08 5.29
CA ILE A 15 12.24 -8.78 4.00
C ILE A 15 11.73 -10.21 4.11
N HIS A 16 12.15 -10.95 5.14
CA HIS A 16 11.75 -12.34 5.33
C HIS A 16 10.22 -12.47 5.51
N ALA A 17 9.65 -11.70 6.43
CA ALA A 17 8.22 -11.77 6.74
C ALA A 17 7.35 -11.33 5.55
N MET A 18 7.66 -10.17 4.91
CA MET A 18 6.85 -9.67 3.80
C MET A 18 6.95 -10.58 2.58
N THR A 19 8.13 -11.13 2.28
CA THR A 19 8.30 -12.08 1.17
C THR A 19 7.56 -13.37 1.45
N GLY A 20 7.67 -13.92 2.68
CA GLY A 20 6.98 -15.13 3.09
C GLY A 20 5.46 -14.97 3.05
N LEU A 21 4.92 -13.84 3.57
CA LEU A 21 3.48 -13.55 3.55
C LEU A 21 2.94 -13.42 2.12
N ARG A 22 3.66 -12.73 1.23
CA ARG A 22 3.27 -12.63 -0.19
C ARG A 22 3.32 -13.97 -0.90
N GLY A 23 4.36 -14.76 -0.68
CA GLY A 23 4.48 -16.11 -1.24
C GLY A 23 3.30 -17.00 -0.83
N ARG A 24 3.02 -17.09 0.47
CA ARG A 24 1.87 -17.85 0.99
C ARG A 24 0.53 -17.33 0.47
N ARG A 25 0.36 -15.99 0.37
CA ARG A 25 -0.83 -15.40 -0.24
C ARG A 25 -1.03 -15.87 -1.68
N ASN A 26 0.02 -15.86 -2.51
CA ASN A 26 -0.08 -16.30 -3.89
C ASN A 26 -0.54 -17.77 -3.97
N VAL A 27 0.06 -18.65 -3.18
CA VAL A 27 -0.35 -20.06 -3.09
C VAL A 27 -1.82 -20.19 -2.63
N ALA A 28 -2.27 -19.43 -1.63
CA ALA A 28 -3.64 -19.48 -1.13
C ALA A 28 -4.70 -19.06 -2.16
N PHE A 29 -4.30 -18.31 -3.20
CA PHE A 29 -5.17 -17.91 -4.30
C PHE A 29 -5.05 -18.78 -5.57
N GLU A 30 -4.15 -19.78 -5.63
CA GLU A 30 -4.07 -20.70 -6.78
C GLU A 30 -5.37 -21.49 -6.98
N THR A 31 -6.07 -21.82 -5.90
CA THR A 31 -7.35 -22.55 -5.91
C THR A 31 -8.58 -21.65 -5.76
N PHE A 32 -8.42 -20.34 -5.79
CA PHE A 32 -9.50 -19.38 -5.59
C PHE A 32 -9.30 -18.14 -6.49
N ASP A 33 -10.28 -17.85 -7.32
CA ASP A 33 -10.25 -16.67 -8.19
C ASP A 33 -10.25 -15.38 -7.37
N PHE A 34 -9.06 -14.78 -7.21
CA PHE A 34 -8.89 -13.54 -6.47
C PHE A 34 -9.72 -12.39 -7.05
N LYS A 35 -9.81 -12.27 -8.39
CA LYS A 35 -10.51 -11.16 -9.03
C LYS A 35 -12.02 -11.27 -8.87
N ALA A 36 -12.58 -12.46 -9.00
CA ALA A 36 -13.98 -12.70 -8.72
C ALA A 36 -14.32 -12.46 -7.25
N GLY A 37 -13.50 -12.98 -6.32
CA GLY A 37 -13.65 -12.75 -4.88
C GLY A 37 -13.51 -11.28 -4.48
N GLN A 38 -12.57 -10.55 -5.10
CA GLN A 38 -12.37 -9.10 -4.90
C GLN A 38 -13.62 -8.32 -5.32
N ALA A 39 -14.14 -8.59 -6.52
CA ALA A 39 -15.32 -7.91 -7.04
C ALA A 39 -16.57 -8.17 -6.18
N GLU A 40 -16.79 -9.41 -5.77
CA GLU A 40 -17.91 -9.80 -4.91
C GLU A 40 -17.83 -9.16 -3.53
N LEU A 41 -16.67 -9.23 -2.86
CA LEU A 41 -16.48 -8.65 -1.55
C LEU A 41 -16.62 -7.12 -1.58
N LYS A 42 -16.04 -6.46 -2.61
CA LYS A 42 -16.18 -5.01 -2.82
C LYS A 42 -17.65 -4.62 -2.93
N ARG A 43 -18.40 -5.30 -3.81
CA ARG A 43 -19.84 -5.05 -4.03
C ARG A 43 -20.63 -5.18 -2.72
N ARG A 44 -20.44 -6.26 -1.95
CA ARG A 44 -21.10 -6.49 -0.67
C ARG A 44 -20.77 -5.41 0.36
N ARG A 45 -19.49 -5.09 0.51
CA ARG A 45 -19.03 -4.06 1.45
C ARG A 45 -19.57 -2.66 1.09
N GLN A 46 -19.61 -2.30 -0.19
CA GLN A 46 -20.19 -1.04 -0.65
C GLN A 46 -21.69 -0.99 -0.36
N ALA A 47 -22.45 -2.05 -0.66
CA ALA A 47 -23.87 -2.14 -0.33
C ALA A 47 -24.14 -2.01 1.18
N ASN A 48 -23.24 -2.54 2.04
CA ASN A 48 -23.35 -2.35 3.48
C ASN A 48 -23.10 -0.89 3.88
N LEU A 49 -22.14 -0.20 3.25
CA LEU A 49 -21.88 1.22 3.53
C LEU A 49 -23.05 2.12 3.12
N ASP A 50 -23.78 1.77 2.06
CA ASP A 50 -24.93 2.53 1.60
C ASP A 50 -26.07 2.54 2.64
N ARG A 51 -26.11 1.55 3.54
CA ARG A 51 -27.11 1.37 4.59
C ARG A 51 -26.50 1.35 6.00
N LEU A 52 -25.27 1.83 6.15
CA LEU A 52 -24.51 1.64 7.39
C LEU A 52 -25.24 2.15 8.65
N PRO A 53 -25.86 3.36 8.67
CA PRO A 53 -26.60 3.81 9.86
C PRO A 53 -27.75 2.86 10.24
N GLU A 54 -28.53 2.38 9.27
CA GLU A 54 -29.62 1.42 9.49
C GLU A 54 -29.10 0.08 10.03
N LEU A 55 -27.98 -0.40 9.48
CA LEU A 55 -27.37 -1.65 9.90
C LEU A 55 -26.80 -1.58 11.31
N VAL A 56 -26.22 -0.45 11.70
CA VAL A 56 -25.73 -0.21 13.07
C VAL A 56 -26.87 -0.23 14.07
N GLU A 57 -27.99 0.43 13.77
CA GLU A 57 -29.18 0.41 14.61
C GLU A 57 -29.79 -1.00 14.69
N GLN A 58 -29.93 -1.69 13.56
CA GLN A 58 -30.42 -3.08 13.51
C GLN A 58 -29.54 -4.02 14.35
N PHE A 59 -28.20 -3.89 14.25
CA PHE A 59 -27.26 -4.65 15.07
C PHE A 59 -27.54 -4.42 16.57
N ALA A 60 -27.66 -3.16 16.98
CA ALA A 60 -27.90 -2.80 18.36
C ALA A 60 -29.20 -3.39 18.91
N GLN A 61 -30.29 -3.30 18.14
CA GLN A 61 -31.58 -3.88 18.49
C GLN A 61 -31.52 -5.42 18.61
N ARG A 62 -30.85 -6.09 17.66
CA ARG A 62 -30.72 -7.55 17.66
C ARG A 62 -29.84 -8.05 18.80
N LEU A 63 -28.73 -7.40 19.08
CA LEU A 63 -27.87 -7.75 20.21
C LEU A 63 -28.61 -7.56 21.55
N ALA A 64 -29.34 -6.46 21.72
CA ALA A 64 -30.14 -6.21 22.92
C ALA A 64 -31.24 -7.29 23.12
N ALA A 65 -31.88 -7.72 22.04
CA ALA A 65 -32.89 -8.77 22.09
C ALA A 65 -32.35 -10.13 22.56
N VAL A 66 -31.06 -10.36 22.44
CA VAL A 66 -30.37 -11.58 22.92
C VAL A 66 -29.59 -11.34 24.23
N GLY A 67 -29.83 -10.22 24.93
CA GLY A 67 -29.28 -9.93 26.25
C GLY A 67 -27.91 -9.27 26.26
N GLY A 68 -27.39 -8.81 25.14
CA GLY A 68 -26.18 -7.97 25.11
C GLY A 68 -26.53 -6.50 25.32
N VAL A 69 -25.54 -5.71 25.73
CA VAL A 69 -25.66 -4.27 25.94
C VAL A 69 -24.84 -3.51 24.90
N VAL A 70 -25.43 -2.50 24.27
CA VAL A 70 -24.74 -1.68 23.28
C VAL A 70 -24.48 -0.29 23.81
N HIS A 71 -23.28 0.19 23.58
CA HIS A 71 -22.83 1.55 23.87
C HIS A 71 -22.31 2.19 22.58
N PHE A 72 -22.58 3.48 22.42
CA PHE A 72 -22.05 4.26 21.30
C PHE A 72 -21.02 5.25 21.82
N ALA A 73 -19.88 5.34 21.16
CA ALA A 73 -18.81 6.26 21.47
C ALA A 73 -18.48 7.11 20.21
N LYS A 74 -18.58 8.41 20.33
CA LYS A 74 -18.29 9.36 19.24
C LYS A 74 -16.80 9.50 18.97
N ASP A 75 -15.97 9.32 20.00
CA ASP A 75 -14.50 9.48 19.91
C ASP A 75 -13.76 8.56 20.89
N ALA A 76 -12.44 8.61 20.83
CA ALA A 76 -11.54 7.79 21.64
C ALA A 76 -11.74 8.02 23.16
N ASN A 77 -11.97 9.26 23.59
CA ASN A 77 -12.11 9.59 25.01
C ASN A 77 -13.39 8.99 25.59
N GLU A 78 -14.52 9.18 24.90
CA GLU A 78 -15.81 8.61 25.33
C GLU A 78 -15.77 7.08 25.36
N ALA A 79 -15.11 6.44 24.40
CA ALA A 79 -14.92 4.98 24.41
C ALA A 79 -14.09 4.52 25.62
N CYS A 80 -13.02 5.22 25.95
CA CYS A 80 -12.20 4.94 27.12
C CYS A 80 -12.99 5.12 28.43
N GLU A 81 -13.80 6.19 28.53
CA GLU A 81 -14.65 6.46 29.71
C GLU A 81 -15.69 5.35 29.91
N ILE A 82 -16.40 4.96 28.84
CA ILE A 82 -17.39 3.88 28.89
C ILE A 82 -16.73 2.57 29.36
N ILE A 83 -15.64 2.16 28.71
CA ILE A 83 -14.96 0.91 29.04
C ILE A 83 -14.37 0.96 30.46
N GLY A 84 -13.77 2.09 30.84
CA GLY A 84 -13.25 2.28 32.20
C GLY A 84 -14.31 2.15 33.27
N GLN A 85 -15.50 2.74 33.05
CA GLN A 85 -16.61 2.63 33.99
C GLN A 85 -17.15 1.19 34.08
N LEU A 86 -17.28 0.49 32.96
CA LEU A 86 -17.65 -0.93 32.95
C LEU A 86 -16.64 -1.80 33.72
N CYS A 87 -15.34 -1.53 33.53
CA CYS A 87 -14.31 -2.22 34.29
C CYS A 87 -14.41 -1.91 35.81
N VAL A 88 -14.55 -0.64 36.18
CA VAL A 88 -14.68 -0.25 37.61
C VAL A 88 -15.89 -0.94 38.22
N ASN A 89 -17.04 -0.94 37.54
CA ASN A 89 -18.26 -1.61 38.04
C ASN A 89 -18.03 -3.11 38.28
N ALA A 90 -17.43 -3.82 37.31
CA ALA A 90 -17.08 -5.23 37.46
C ALA A 90 -16.07 -5.47 38.61
N GLY A 91 -15.22 -4.51 38.90
CA GLY A 91 -14.26 -4.54 40.03
C GLY A 91 -14.89 -4.42 41.37
N LEU A 92 -16.11 -3.85 41.50
CA LEU A 92 -16.81 -3.69 42.81
C LEU A 92 -17.21 -5.05 43.41
N GLU A 93 -17.33 -6.09 42.62
CA GLU A 93 -17.65 -7.44 43.10
C GLU A 93 -16.41 -8.22 43.61
N LEU A 94 -15.21 -7.66 43.45
CA LEU A 94 -13.99 -8.30 43.87
C LEU A 94 -13.81 -8.27 45.40
N PRO A 95 -13.27 -9.35 46.02
CA PRO A 95 -12.91 -9.36 47.40
C PRO A 95 -11.93 -8.22 47.76
N ALA A 96 -12.07 -7.61 48.95
CA ALA A 96 -11.22 -6.52 49.39
C ALA A 96 -9.72 -6.90 49.30
N GLY A 97 -8.93 -6.02 48.68
CA GLY A 97 -7.49 -6.21 48.50
C GLY A 97 -7.09 -7.02 47.26
N LYS A 98 -8.04 -7.54 46.46
CA LYS A 98 -7.75 -8.16 45.18
C LYS A 98 -7.57 -7.10 44.09
N ARG A 99 -6.47 -7.20 43.33
CA ARG A 99 -6.24 -6.30 42.19
C ARG A 99 -7.09 -6.77 40.99
N MET A 100 -7.71 -5.81 40.33
CA MET A 100 -8.47 -6.11 39.10
C MET A 100 -7.53 -6.44 37.94
N VAL A 101 -7.78 -7.54 37.26
CA VAL A 101 -7.08 -8.00 36.05
C VAL A 101 -8.04 -7.97 34.87
N VAL A 102 -7.60 -7.30 33.82
CA VAL A 102 -8.28 -7.27 32.52
C VAL A 102 -7.41 -7.98 31.50
N THR A 103 -7.92 -9.04 30.89
CA THR A 103 -7.26 -9.67 29.73
C THR A 103 -7.77 -9.05 28.44
N LYS A 104 -6.86 -8.81 27.51
CA LYS A 104 -7.19 -8.20 26.22
C LYS A 104 -6.68 -9.05 25.07
N SER A 105 -7.56 -9.44 24.14
CA SER A 105 -7.14 -9.99 22.87
C SER A 105 -6.69 -8.85 21.94
N LYS A 106 -5.79 -9.17 21.00
CA LYS A 106 -5.31 -8.21 20.01
C LYS A 106 -6.48 -7.48 19.32
N SER A 107 -6.50 -6.16 19.43
CA SER A 107 -7.54 -5.32 18.83
C SER A 107 -6.97 -3.98 18.37
N MET A 108 -7.06 -3.73 17.07
CA MET A 108 -6.63 -2.45 16.49
C MET A 108 -7.47 -1.26 17.00
N ALA A 109 -8.75 -1.49 17.33
CA ALA A 109 -9.61 -0.42 17.85
C ALA A 109 -9.20 -0.01 19.27
N THR A 110 -8.75 -0.94 20.11
CA THR A 110 -8.26 -0.61 21.45
C THR A 110 -6.91 0.13 21.41
N GLU A 111 -6.06 -0.20 20.44
CA GLU A 111 -4.81 0.54 20.20
C GLU A 111 -5.08 1.95 19.65
N GLU A 112 -6.07 2.09 18.79
CA GLU A 112 -6.50 3.38 18.20
C GLU A 112 -6.86 4.40 19.28
N ILE A 113 -7.55 3.97 20.33
CA ILE A 113 -7.99 4.85 21.43
C ILE A 113 -7.01 4.92 22.60
N GLY A 114 -5.88 4.18 22.57
CA GLY A 114 -4.91 4.16 23.65
C GLY A 114 -5.43 3.53 24.95
N LEU A 115 -6.33 2.56 24.86
CA LEU A 115 -7.08 1.99 25.97
C LEU A 115 -6.20 1.45 27.10
N ASN A 116 -5.06 0.79 26.79
CA ASN A 116 -4.19 0.22 27.81
C ASN A 116 -3.70 1.29 28.80
N SER A 117 -3.16 2.39 28.28
CA SER A 117 -2.65 3.49 29.11
C SER A 117 -3.76 4.13 29.95
N TYR A 118 -4.98 4.22 29.40
CA TYR A 118 -6.13 4.76 30.13
C TYR A 118 -6.51 3.87 31.33
N LEU A 119 -6.67 2.56 31.12
CA LEU A 119 -7.02 1.61 32.18
C LEU A 119 -5.91 1.46 33.24
N GLU A 120 -4.65 1.44 32.82
CA GLU A 120 -3.49 1.44 33.72
C GLU A 120 -3.48 2.71 34.62
N GLY A 121 -3.88 3.86 34.07
CA GLY A 121 -4.07 5.11 34.79
C GLY A 121 -5.15 5.03 35.89
N LEU A 122 -6.14 4.13 35.73
CA LEU A 122 -7.14 3.82 36.75
C LEU A 122 -6.67 2.76 37.78
N GLY A 123 -5.42 2.30 37.70
CA GLY A 123 -4.87 1.26 38.55
C GLY A 123 -5.27 -0.17 38.19
N ILE A 124 -5.83 -0.40 37.04
CA ILE A 124 -6.23 -1.71 36.52
C ILE A 124 -5.04 -2.40 35.86
N GLU A 125 -4.82 -3.67 36.14
CA GLU A 125 -3.80 -4.46 35.45
C GLU A 125 -4.32 -4.94 34.10
N VAL A 126 -3.80 -4.37 33.00
CA VAL A 126 -4.14 -4.79 31.64
C VAL A 126 -3.11 -5.79 31.11
N VAL A 127 -3.57 -6.93 30.61
CA VAL A 127 -2.73 -8.01 30.10
C VAL A 127 -3.06 -8.32 28.65
N GLU A 128 -2.13 -7.99 27.74
CA GLU A 128 -2.20 -8.43 26.35
C GLU A 128 -2.01 -9.95 26.27
N THR A 129 -2.88 -10.64 25.53
CA THR A 129 -2.87 -12.10 25.46
C THR A 129 -2.34 -12.68 24.15
N ASP A 130 -2.26 -11.86 23.08
CA ASP A 130 -1.51 -12.19 21.87
C ASP A 130 -0.02 -12.09 22.16
N LEU A 131 0.77 -13.09 21.78
CA LEU A 131 2.19 -13.14 22.11
C LEU A 131 2.97 -11.93 21.59
N GLY A 132 2.69 -11.51 20.35
CA GLY A 132 3.33 -10.35 19.74
C GLY A 132 2.95 -9.04 20.45
N GLU A 133 1.67 -8.83 20.76
CA GLU A 133 1.21 -7.66 21.51
C GLU A 133 1.72 -7.69 22.96
N ARG A 134 1.84 -8.86 23.58
CA ARG A 134 2.43 -8.99 24.92
C ARG A 134 3.89 -8.56 24.94
N MET A 135 4.66 -8.95 23.90
CA MET A 135 6.04 -8.49 23.74
C MET A 135 6.12 -6.96 23.58
N VAL A 136 5.26 -6.40 22.74
CA VAL A 136 5.15 -4.95 22.50
C VAL A 136 4.80 -4.23 23.81
N GLN A 137 3.83 -4.73 24.58
CA GLN A 137 3.44 -4.19 25.88
C GLN A 137 4.61 -4.19 26.86
N LEU A 138 5.30 -5.32 27.04
CA LEU A 138 6.38 -5.48 28.02
C LEU A 138 7.66 -4.73 27.62
N THR A 139 7.89 -4.48 26.34
CA THR A 139 9.01 -3.65 25.86
C THR A 139 8.68 -2.18 25.78
N HIS A 140 7.43 -1.78 26.10
CA HIS A 140 6.94 -0.41 25.96
C HIS A 140 7.19 0.20 24.57
N THR A 141 7.11 -0.65 23.51
CA THR A 141 7.22 -0.24 22.12
C THR A 141 5.82 -0.09 21.50
N ARG A 142 5.77 0.22 20.21
CA ARG A 142 4.51 0.27 19.44
C ARG A 142 4.44 -0.88 18.45
N PRO A 143 3.25 -1.35 18.08
CA PRO A 143 3.09 -2.34 17.01
C PRO A 143 3.72 -1.83 15.70
N SER A 144 4.54 -2.66 15.08
CA SER A 144 5.24 -2.32 13.82
C SER A 144 4.55 -2.86 12.57
N HIS A 145 3.56 -3.72 12.71
CA HIS A 145 2.80 -4.29 11.60
C HIS A 145 1.40 -4.72 12.05
N LEU A 146 0.39 -4.58 11.20
CA LEU A 146 -1.02 -4.89 11.52
C LEU A 146 -1.26 -6.33 11.99
N ILE A 147 -0.60 -7.31 11.38
CA ILE A 147 -0.77 -8.74 11.69
C ILE A 147 0.44 -9.38 12.40
N ALA A 148 1.58 -8.70 12.43
CA ALA A 148 2.80 -9.15 13.10
C ALA A 148 3.39 -8.00 13.93
N PRO A 149 2.76 -7.64 15.08
CA PRO A 149 3.06 -6.40 15.81
C PRO A 149 4.51 -6.31 16.29
N ALA A 150 5.09 -7.42 16.69
CA ALA A 150 6.45 -7.53 17.24
C ALA A 150 7.54 -7.83 16.19
N ILE A 151 7.29 -7.63 14.89
CA ILE A 151 8.24 -7.94 13.82
C ILE A 151 9.61 -7.24 13.96
N HIS A 152 9.66 -6.16 14.72
CA HIS A 152 10.87 -5.40 15.01
C HIS A 152 11.67 -5.95 16.21
N LEU A 153 11.14 -6.95 16.92
CA LEU A 153 11.79 -7.56 18.08
C LEU A 153 12.41 -8.91 17.72
N THR A 154 13.59 -9.17 18.28
CA THR A 154 14.27 -10.45 18.13
C THR A 154 13.84 -11.46 19.20
N LYS A 155 14.23 -12.74 19.05
CA LYS A 155 14.03 -13.74 20.10
C LYS A 155 14.86 -13.41 21.35
N GLU A 156 16.02 -12.77 21.19
CA GLU A 156 16.87 -12.28 22.26
C GLU A 156 16.19 -11.17 23.07
N ASP A 157 15.46 -10.26 22.41
CA ASP A 157 14.65 -9.24 23.07
C ASP A 157 13.49 -9.89 23.85
N ALA A 158 12.80 -10.86 23.25
CA ALA A 158 11.75 -11.61 23.92
C ALA A 158 12.28 -12.37 25.14
N ALA A 159 13.40 -13.06 25.02
CA ALA A 159 14.03 -13.79 26.12
C ALA A 159 14.41 -12.85 27.28
N ARG A 160 14.96 -11.70 26.98
CA ARG A 160 15.32 -10.67 27.98
C ARG A 160 14.10 -10.18 28.75
N VAL A 161 13.01 -9.91 28.02
CA VAL A 161 11.76 -9.39 28.61
C VAL A 161 11.06 -10.44 29.47
N PHE A 162 11.05 -11.70 29.03
CA PHE A 162 10.44 -12.79 29.76
C PHE A 162 11.37 -13.41 30.83
N GLY A 163 12.64 -13.05 30.86
CA GLY A 163 13.62 -13.64 31.79
C GLY A 163 13.91 -15.12 31.53
N THR A 164 13.94 -15.52 30.24
CA THR A 164 14.11 -16.92 29.81
C THR A 164 15.33 -17.07 28.92
N GLU A 165 15.64 -18.32 28.53
CA GLU A 165 16.58 -18.59 27.44
C GLU A 165 16.09 -18.03 26.12
N ALA A 166 17.03 -17.63 25.25
CA ALA A 166 16.74 -17.14 23.89
C ALA A 166 16.41 -18.30 22.91
N SER A 167 15.46 -19.16 23.33
CA SER A 167 14.89 -20.24 22.51
C SER A 167 13.39 -20.04 22.34
N VAL A 168 12.86 -20.45 21.19
CA VAL A 168 11.41 -20.31 20.89
C VAL A 168 10.61 -21.14 21.91
N GLU A 169 11.08 -22.31 22.27
CA GLU A 169 10.41 -23.23 23.18
C GLU A 169 10.36 -22.68 24.61
N ALA A 170 11.43 -22.06 25.12
CA ALA A 170 11.47 -21.46 26.46
C ALA A 170 10.54 -20.23 26.54
N ILE A 171 10.58 -19.37 25.51
CA ILE A 171 9.70 -18.19 25.40
C ILE A 171 8.24 -18.62 25.37
N GLN A 172 7.87 -19.60 24.54
CA GLN A 172 6.49 -20.09 24.44
C GLN A 172 6.00 -20.71 25.76
N ARG A 173 6.84 -21.51 26.42
CA ARG A 173 6.50 -22.12 27.71
C ARG A 173 6.21 -21.04 28.76
N HIS A 174 7.10 -20.08 28.91
CA HIS A 174 6.94 -19.00 29.86
C HIS A 174 5.67 -18.17 29.58
N ALA A 175 5.46 -17.80 28.30
CA ALA A 175 4.26 -17.05 27.92
C ALA A 175 2.98 -17.84 28.23
N ARG A 176 2.94 -19.14 27.93
CA ARG A 176 1.82 -20.02 28.26
C ARG A 176 1.53 -20.09 29.76
N GLU A 177 2.57 -20.28 30.59
CA GLU A 177 2.44 -20.40 32.03
C GLU A 177 1.99 -19.09 32.67
N SER A 178 2.65 -17.99 32.32
CA SER A 178 2.32 -16.66 32.88
C SER A 178 0.94 -16.15 32.45
N LEU A 179 0.53 -16.39 31.21
CA LEU A 179 -0.80 -15.98 30.74
C LEU A 179 -1.92 -16.85 31.31
N ARG A 180 -1.65 -18.15 31.61
CA ARG A 180 -2.67 -19.06 32.18
C ARG A 180 -3.26 -18.51 33.46
N GLU A 181 -2.42 -18.05 34.36
CA GLU A 181 -2.87 -17.46 35.63
C GLU A 181 -3.68 -16.18 35.37
N LYS A 182 -3.26 -15.34 34.44
CA LYS A 182 -3.95 -14.11 34.10
C LYS A 182 -5.33 -14.35 33.51
N PHE A 183 -5.50 -15.34 32.65
CA PHE A 183 -6.81 -15.75 32.15
C PHE A 183 -7.76 -16.20 33.28
N ILE A 184 -7.27 -16.95 34.25
CA ILE A 184 -8.08 -17.44 35.39
C ILE A 184 -8.44 -16.29 36.35
N GLN A 185 -7.55 -15.30 36.52
CA GLN A 185 -7.75 -14.18 37.42
C GLN A 185 -8.58 -13.05 36.80
N ALA A 186 -8.77 -13.07 35.49
CA ALA A 186 -9.40 -11.98 34.76
C ALA A 186 -10.87 -11.75 35.18
N THR A 187 -11.17 -10.51 35.54
CA THR A 187 -12.54 -10.06 35.85
C THR A 187 -13.28 -9.61 34.59
N VAL A 188 -12.55 -9.03 33.66
CA VAL A 188 -13.06 -8.55 32.38
C VAL A 188 -12.18 -9.06 31.25
N GLY A 189 -12.81 -9.53 30.18
CA GLY A 189 -12.17 -9.81 28.92
C GLY A 189 -12.51 -8.73 27.88
N ILE A 190 -11.48 -8.13 27.26
CA ILE A 190 -11.69 -7.12 26.22
C ILE A 190 -11.25 -7.67 24.86
N SER A 191 -12.13 -7.57 23.87
CA SER A 191 -11.84 -7.96 22.48
C SER A 191 -12.16 -6.82 21.49
N GLY A 192 -11.71 -6.99 20.25
CA GLY A 192 -12.29 -6.31 19.10
C GLY A 192 -13.41 -7.11 18.49
N ALA A 193 -13.82 -6.73 17.27
CA ALA A 193 -14.59 -7.56 16.37
C ALA A 193 -14.04 -7.43 14.95
N ASN A 194 -13.90 -8.56 14.25
CA ASN A 194 -13.59 -8.53 12.82
C ASN A 194 -14.83 -8.12 12.01
N MET A 195 -16.02 -8.56 12.45
CA MET A 195 -17.32 -8.21 11.89
C MET A 195 -18.38 -8.16 12.98
N ALA A 196 -19.44 -7.37 12.77
CA ALA A 196 -20.65 -7.32 13.57
C ALA A 196 -21.86 -7.48 12.64
N ILE A 197 -22.66 -8.52 12.81
CA ILE A 197 -23.71 -8.93 11.86
C ILE A 197 -25.05 -8.36 12.29
N ALA A 198 -25.60 -7.46 11.47
CA ALA A 198 -26.82 -6.71 11.78
C ALA A 198 -28.06 -7.62 11.90
N GLU A 199 -28.20 -8.64 11.04
CA GLU A 199 -29.40 -9.50 11.04
C GLU A 199 -29.57 -10.31 12.32
N THR A 200 -28.46 -10.62 13.02
CA THR A 200 -28.48 -11.54 14.20
C THR A 200 -27.98 -10.90 15.50
N GLY A 201 -27.34 -9.74 15.46
CA GLY A 201 -26.66 -9.14 16.62
C GLY A 201 -25.41 -9.92 17.04
N THR A 202 -24.74 -10.57 16.09
CA THR A 202 -23.58 -11.43 16.33
C THR A 202 -22.29 -10.69 16.09
N ILE A 203 -21.32 -10.77 17.00
CA ILE A 203 -19.93 -10.37 16.73
C ILE A 203 -19.09 -11.58 16.30
N VAL A 204 -18.16 -11.35 15.38
CA VAL A 204 -17.27 -12.40 14.84
C VAL A 204 -15.82 -12.03 15.13
N LEU A 205 -15.09 -12.96 15.77
CA LEU A 205 -13.65 -12.84 16.00
C LEU A 205 -12.91 -13.93 15.22
N VAL A 206 -11.79 -13.54 14.63
CA VAL A 206 -10.94 -14.41 13.81
C VAL A 206 -9.54 -14.44 14.42
N THR A 207 -9.07 -15.61 14.81
CA THR A 207 -7.77 -15.81 15.45
C THR A 207 -7.13 -17.14 15.07
N ASN A 208 -5.81 -17.27 15.27
CA ASN A 208 -5.06 -18.52 15.12
C ASN A 208 -4.58 -19.08 16.46
N GLU A 209 -4.63 -18.31 17.53
CA GLU A 209 -3.92 -18.61 18.78
C GLU A 209 -4.80 -19.15 19.90
N GLY A 210 -6.12 -19.05 19.80
CA GLY A 210 -7.03 -19.41 20.88
C GLY A 210 -7.05 -18.46 22.08
N ASN A 211 -6.20 -17.44 22.11
CA ASN A 211 -6.17 -16.40 23.16
C ASN A 211 -7.45 -15.58 23.21
N ALA A 212 -8.03 -15.30 22.04
CA ALA A 212 -9.31 -14.60 21.95
C ALA A 212 -10.44 -15.41 22.59
N ASP A 213 -10.45 -16.73 22.40
CA ASP A 213 -11.44 -17.64 23.00
C ASP A 213 -11.39 -17.58 24.53
N LEU A 214 -10.18 -17.67 25.10
CA LEU A 214 -9.98 -17.60 26.55
C LEU A 214 -10.36 -16.19 27.08
N THR A 215 -10.01 -15.14 26.37
CA THR A 215 -10.34 -13.75 26.75
C THR A 215 -11.85 -13.50 26.74
N THR A 216 -12.59 -14.07 25.79
CA THR A 216 -14.03 -13.83 25.64
C THR A 216 -14.91 -14.82 26.40
N THR A 217 -14.34 -15.91 26.92
CA THR A 217 -15.12 -17.00 27.54
C THR A 217 -14.88 -17.11 29.04
N LEU A 218 -13.65 -16.95 29.56
CA LEU A 218 -13.36 -17.18 30.97
C LEU A 218 -13.83 -16.04 31.90
N PRO A 219 -13.62 -14.75 31.59
CA PRO A 219 -14.06 -13.65 32.44
C PRO A 219 -15.58 -13.55 32.52
N PRO A 220 -16.15 -13.17 33.67
CA PRO A 220 -17.59 -12.97 33.84
C PRO A 220 -18.19 -11.86 32.98
N VAL A 221 -17.36 -10.88 32.57
CA VAL A 221 -17.77 -9.75 31.73
C VAL A 221 -16.93 -9.74 30.46
N HIS A 222 -17.57 -9.69 29.30
CA HIS A 222 -16.93 -9.50 28.00
C HIS A 222 -17.28 -8.13 27.42
N ILE A 223 -16.26 -7.35 27.06
CA ILE A 223 -16.40 -6.05 26.38
C ILE A 223 -15.78 -6.15 24.98
N ALA A 224 -16.57 -5.90 23.95
CA ALA A 224 -16.09 -5.87 22.57
C ALA A 224 -16.09 -4.43 22.02
N LEU A 225 -14.92 -3.90 21.64
CA LEU A 225 -14.78 -2.57 21.03
C LEU A 225 -14.51 -2.69 19.53
N PHE A 226 -15.33 -2.04 18.71
CA PHE A 226 -15.13 -2.03 17.25
C PHE A 226 -15.73 -0.79 16.60
N GLY A 227 -15.15 -0.39 15.46
CA GLY A 227 -15.68 0.74 14.68
C GLY A 227 -16.94 0.38 13.92
N ILE A 228 -17.79 1.39 13.63
CA ILE A 228 -18.99 1.24 12.80
C ILE A 228 -18.70 0.57 11.45
N ASP A 229 -17.46 0.72 10.93
CA ASP A 229 -16.99 0.09 9.70
C ASP A 229 -16.96 -1.46 9.74
N LYS A 230 -17.15 -2.08 10.91
CA LYS A 230 -17.20 -3.54 11.08
C LYS A 230 -18.59 -4.13 10.89
N VAL A 231 -19.63 -3.31 10.85
CA VAL A 231 -20.99 -3.79 10.68
C VAL A 231 -21.20 -4.31 9.26
N VAL A 232 -21.77 -5.49 9.15
CA VAL A 232 -22.18 -6.17 7.90
C VAL A 232 -23.64 -6.57 7.99
N ALA A 233 -24.35 -6.62 6.85
CA ALA A 233 -25.77 -6.89 6.87
C ALA A 233 -26.11 -8.33 7.31
N THR A 234 -25.44 -9.32 6.73
CA THR A 234 -25.83 -10.74 6.82
C THR A 234 -24.66 -11.65 7.18
N LEU A 235 -25.01 -12.89 7.57
CA LEU A 235 -24.04 -13.99 7.76
C LEU A 235 -23.24 -14.25 6.47
N ASP A 236 -23.88 -14.18 5.30
CA ASP A 236 -23.21 -14.38 4.02
C ASP A 236 -22.15 -13.30 3.73
N ASP A 237 -22.39 -12.07 4.17
CA ASP A 237 -21.39 -11.00 4.07
C ASP A 237 -20.18 -11.28 4.96
N ALA A 238 -20.42 -11.80 6.17
CA ALA A 238 -19.33 -12.21 7.06
C ALA A 238 -18.53 -13.38 6.47
N VAL A 239 -19.19 -14.38 5.87
CA VAL A 239 -18.53 -15.49 5.18
C VAL A 239 -17.71 -14.99 3.98
N ALA A 240 -18.21 -14.01 3.22
CA ALA A 240 -17.45 -13.40 2.13
C ALA A 240 -16.15 -12.74 2.62
N VAL A 241 -16.19 -12.05 3.78
CA VAL A 241 -14.97 -11.52 4.43
C VAL A 241 -14.05 -12.65 4.84
N LEU A 242 -14.54 -13.73 5.49
CA LEU A 242 -13.74 -14.87 5.95
C LEU A 242 -13.03 -15.60 4.79
N ARG A 243 -13.63 -15.66 3.61
CA ARG A 243 -12.99 -16.25 2.42
C ARG A 243 -11.76 -15.47 1.97
N MET A 244 -11.75 -14.14 2.14
CA MET A 244 -10.70 -13.26 1.64
C MET A 244 -9.67 -12.86 2.72
N LEU A 245 -10.08 -12.74 3.98
CA LEU A 245 -9.25 -12.21 5.07
C LEU A 245 -7.99 -13.05 5.32
N PRO A 246 -8.06 -14.35 5.64
CA PRO A 246 -6.87 -15.16 5.92
C PRO A 246 -6.00 -15.37 4.68
N ARG A 247 -6.60 -15.57 3.51
CA ARG A 247 -5.85 -15.68 2.24
C ARG A 247 -5.02 -14.44 1.95
N SER A 248 -5.61 -13.26 2.16
CA SER A 248 -4.95 -11.98 1.87
C SER A 248 -3.89 -11.61 2.90
N GLY A 249 -4.12 -11.91 4.19
CA GLY A 249 -3.25 -11.52 5.31
C GLY A 249 -2.09 -12.47 5.52
N THR A 250 -2.39 -13.71 5.90
CA THR A 250 -1.42 -14.72 6.32
C THR A 250 -1.12 -15.78 5.26
N GLY A 251 -1.95 -15.84 4.20
CA GLY A 251 -1.87 -16.89 3.18
C GLY A 251 -2.48 -18.22 3.60
N GLN A 252 -3.39 -18.21 4.59
CA GLN A 252 -4.14 -19.39 5.00
C GLN A 252 -5.45 -19.47 4.22
N MET A 253 -5.91 -20.67 3.91
CA MET A 253 -7.23 -20.87 3.29
C MET A 253 -8.35 -20.50 4.26
N ILE A 254 -8.17 -20.83 5.54
CA ILE A 254 -9.04 -20.48 6.66
C ILE A 254 -8.18 -20.34 7.93
N THR A 255 -8.63 -19.57 8.91
CA THR A 255 -8.00 -19.42 10.23
C THR A 255 -8.32 -20.60 11.13
N SER A 256 -7.52 -20.79 12.20
CA SER A 256 -7.72 -21.88 13.16
C SER A 256 -9.05 -21.76 13.92
N TYR A 257 -9.42 -20.55 14.28
CA TYR A 257 -10.63 -20.26 15.06
C TYR A 257 -11.43 -19.12 14.45
N VAL A 258 -12.75 -19.30 14.43
CA VAL A 258 -13.73 -18.26 14.10
C VAL A 258 -14.85 -18.34 15.14
N ASN A 259 -14.90 -17.35 16.00
CA ASN A 259 -15.88 -17.30 17.09
C ASN A 259 -17.06 -16.44 16.69
N TRP A 260 -18.26 -17.00 16.79
CA TRP A 260 -19.53 -16.34 16.57
C TRP A 260 -20.22 -16.15 17.92
N ILE A 261 -20.29 -14.92 18.41
CA ILE A 261 -20.79 -14.60 19.75
C ILE A 261 -22.08 -13.81 19.60
N THR A 262 -23.19 -14.42 20.07
CA THR A 262 -24.55 -13.87 19.96
C THR A 262 -25.16 -13.71 21.36
N GLY A 263 -24.79 -12.64 22.03
CA GLY A 263 -25.21 -12.37 23.42
C GLY A 263 -24.35 -13.10 24.47
N PRO A 264 -24.69 -12.96 25.76
CA PRO A 264 -24.03 -13.62 26.88
C PRO A 264 -24.14 -15.14 26.81
N SER A 265 -23.27 -15.86 27.55
CA SER A 265 -23.34 -17.30 27.69
C SER A 265 -24.66 -17.73 28.35
N ARG A 266 -25.31 -18.73 27.78
CA ARG A 266 -26.60 -19.25 28.31
C ARG A 266 -26.73 -20.75 28.13
N SER A 267 -27.45 -21.40 29.11
CA SER A 267 -27.84 -22.80 29.06
C SER A 267 -29.28 -22.94 29.50
N ALA A 268 -29.97 -23.97 29.05
CA ALA A 268 -31.34 -24.33 29.47
C ALA A 268 -31.41 -25.78 29.92
N ASP A 269 -30.30 -26.38 30.38
CA ASP A 269 -30.18 -27.81 30.71
C ASP A 269 -30.88 -28.19 32.04
N ILE A 270 -31.20 -27.16 32.88
CA ILE A 270 -31.88 -27.40 34.13
C ILE A 270 -33.36 -26.96 33.98
N GLU A 271 -34.26 -27.93 33.98
CA GLU A 271 -35.73 -27.72 33.90
C GLU A 271 -36.18 -26.83 32.74
N GLN A 272 -35.37 -26.78 31.65
CA GLN A 272 -35.57 -25.89 30.51
C GLN A 272 -35.62 -24.40 30.90
N SER A 273 -35.11 -24.04 32.07
CA SER A 273 -35.02 -22.67 32.54
C SER A 273 -33.73 -22.02 32.04
N LEU A 274 -33.85 -20.86 31.35
CA LEU A 274 -32.71 -20.15 30.82
C LEU A 274 -31.80 -19.59 31.94
N THR A 275 -30.59 -20.11 31.99
CA THR A 275 -29.57 -19.70 32.98
C THR A 275 -28.43 -19.00 32.22
N ILE A 276 -27.99 -17.85 32.73
CA ILE A 276 -26.94 -17.02 32.11
C ILE A 276 -25.64 -17.14 32.91
N GLY A 277 -24.47 -17.17 32.21
CA GLY A 277 -23.16 -17.08 32.85
C GLY A 277 -22.58 -18.37 33.39
N VAL A 278 -23.15 -19.55 33.08
CA VAL A 278 -22.65 -20.83 33.62
C VAL A 278 -21.30 -21.24 33.03
N HIS A 279 -21.14 -21.15 31.70
CA HIS A 279 -19.95 -21.62 30.98
C HIS A 279 -19.17 -20.49 30.29
N GLY A 280 -19.56 -19.24 30.50
CA GLY A 280 -18.94 -18.06 29.86
C GLY A 280 -19.49 -16.78 30.49
N PRO A 281 -19.23 -15.60 29.86
CA PRO A 281 -19.63 -14.31 30.41
C PRO A 281 -21.13 -14.22 30.69
N GLY A 282 -21.49 -13.74 31.87
CA GLY A 282 -22.86 -13.33 32.19
C GLY A 282 -23.24 -12.01 31.55
N GLU A 283 -22.27 -11.17 31.21
CA GLU A 283 -22.49 -9.88 30.58
C GLU A 283 -21.68 -9.76 29.30
N LEU A 284 -22.32 -9.25 28.24
CA LEU A 284 -21.67 -8.88 26.99
C LEU A 284 -21.99 -7.41 26.68
N HIS A 285 -20.95 -6.58 26.62
CA HIS A 285 -21.04 -5.18 26.24
C HIS A 285 -20.35 -4.97 24.89
N CYS A 286 -21.05 -4.35 23.92
CA CYS A 286 -20.46 -3.91 22.66
C CYS A 286 -20.34 -2.38 22.63
N VAL A 287 -19.14 -1.86 22.52
CA VAL A 287 -18.85 -0.43 22.35
C VAL A 287 -18.60 -0.17 20.87
N ILE A 288 -19.52 0.54 20.23
CA ILE A 288 -19.47 0.89 18.81
C ILE A 288 -18.87 2.28 18.67
N LEU A 289 -17.73 2.37 17.98
CA LEU A 289 -16.89 3.56 17.91
C LEU A 289 -17.04 4.26 16.55
N ASP A 290 -17.30 5.58 16.56
CA ASP A 290 -17.16 6.41 15.38
C ASP A 290 -15.69 6.85 15.17
N ASN A 291 -15.18 7.73 16.00
CA ASN A 291 -13.81 8.29 15.93
C ASN A 291 -13.40 8.75 14.52
N GLY A 292 -14.28 9.50 13.86
CA GLY A 292 -14.06 10.09 12.53
C GLY A 292 -14.44 9.20 11.35
N ARG A 293 -15.08 8.04 11.59
CA ARG A 293 -15.54 7.13 10.52
C ARG A 293 -16.74 7.72 9.78
N GLU A 294 -17.65 8.44 10.45
CA GLU A 294 -18.75 9.16 9.79
C GLU A 294 -18.20 10.21 8.81
N LYS A 295 -17.18 10.98 9.22
CA LYS A 295 -16.53 11.95 8.32
C LYS A 295 -15.90 11.26 7.09
N MET A 296 -15.39 10.04 7.27
CA MET A 296 -14.83 9.25 6.17
C MET A 296 -15.93 8.71 5.27
N LEU A 297 -17.08 8.30 5.84
CA LEU A 297 -18.26 7.83 5.11
C LEU A 297 -18.85 8.92 4.22
N ASP A 298 -18.85 10.16 4.69
CA ASP A 298 -19.39 11.33 3.98
C ASP A 298 -18.45 11.86 2.89
N ASP A 299 -17.15 11.52 2.94
CA ASP A 299 -16.19 11.95 1.92
C ASP A 299 -16.18 10.97 0.74
N PRO A 300 -16.66 11.36 -0.46
CA PRO A 300 -16.76 10.45 -1.61
C PRO A 300 -15.46 9.77 -2.01
N LEU A 301 -14.31 10.39 -1.74
CA LEU A 301 -13.00 9.83 -2.05
C LEU A 301 -12.53 8.81 -0.99
N PHE A 302 -12.84 9.06 0.29
CA PHE A 302 -12.36 8.24 1.40
C PHE A 302 -13.36 7.17 1.85
N ARG A 303 -14.62 7.27 1.44
CA ARG A 303 -15.69 6.31 1.76
C ARG A 303 -15.24 4.85 1.52
N ASP A 304 -14.57 4.56 0.41
CA ASP A 304 -14.10 3.23 0.08
C ASP A 304 -13.11 2.66 1.12
N ALA A 305 -12.41 3.50 1.89
CA ALA A 305 -11.52 3.04 2.96
C ALA A 305 -12.28 2.34 4.11
N MET A 306 -13.57 2.67 4.30
CA MET A 306 -14.46 2.00 5.25
C MET A 306 -14.75 0.54 4.88
N THR A 307 -14.54 0.13 3.63
CA THR A 307 -14.67 -1.28 3.22
C THR A 307 -13.53 -2.16 3.71
N CYS A 308 -12.45 -1.58 4.27
CA CYS A 308 -11.23 -2.29 4.64
C CYS A 308 -11.49 -3.40 5.67
N ILE A 309 -11.05 -4.63 5.35
CA ILE A 309 -11.16 -5.81 6.22
C ILE A 309 -9.94 -5.99 7.14
N ARG A 310 -9.01 -5.05 7.19
CA ARG A 310 -7.80 -5.05 8.05
C ARG A 310 -6.86 -6.24 7.85
N CYS A 311 -6.79 -6.83 6.66
CA CYS A 311 -5.96 -8.01 6.36
C CYS A 311 -4.44 -7.76 6.33
N GLY A 312 -3.97 -6.51 6.23
CA GLY A 312 -2.53 -6.17 6.17
C GLY A 312 -1.84 -6.43 4.82
N ALA A 313 -2.52 -6.97 3.81
CA ALA A 313 -1.92 -7.28 2.50
C ALA A 313 -1.26 -6.08 1.82
N CYS A 314 -1.82 -4.89 1.99
CA CYS A 314 -1.28 -3.64 1.45
C CYS A 314 0.11 -3.29 2.03
N ALA A 315 0.34 -3.55 3.33
CA ALA A 315 1.64 -3.38 3.98
C ALA A 315 2.64 -4.42 3.44
N ASN A 316 2.22 -5.69 3.33
CA ASN A 316 3.04 -6.77 2.80
C ASN A 316 3.54 -6.53 1.37
N ALA A 317 2.77 -5.77 0.57
CA ALA A 317 3.11 -5.47 -0.83
C ALA A 317 3.80 -4.11 -1.01
N CYS A 318 3.92 -3.29 0.02
CA CYS A 318 4.42 -1.92 -0.10
C CYS A 318 5.95 -1.85 -0.03
N PRO A 319 6.66 -1.46 -1.13
CA PRO A 319 8.11 -1.40 -1.12
C PRO A 319 8.70 -0.41 -0.10
N PRO A 320 8.21 0.84 0.04
CA PRO A 320 8.70 1.73 1.08
C PRO A 320 8.44 1.22 2.49
N PHE A 321 7.28 0.59 2.77
CA PHE A 321 7.00 -0.01 4.07
C PHE A 321 8.02 -1.12 4.40
N MET A 322 8.34 -1.97 3.43
CA MET A 322 9.35 -3.01 3.59
C MET A 322 10.75 -2.43 3.90
N ALA A 323 11.05 -1.23 3.42
CA ALA A 323 12.33 -0.57 3.68
C ALA A 323 12.41 0.11 5.07
N VAL A 324 11.31 0.65 5.60
CA VAL A 324 11.37 1.49 6.81
C VAL A 324 10.59 0.96 8.01
N GLY A 325 9.73 -0.05 7.80
CA GLY A 325 8.86 -0.63 8.84
C GLY A 325 7.70 0.28 9.26
N GLY A 326 6.81 -0.27 10.09
CA GLY A 326 5.56 0.39 10.47
C GLY A 326 5.74 1.62 11.36
N HIS A 327 6.77 1.66 12.21
CA HIS A 327 7.03 2.81 13.08
C HIS A 327 7.27 4.12 12.31
N GLN A 328 7.80 4.01 11.10
CA GLN A 328 8.01 5.17 10.21
C GLN A 328 6.84 5.39 9.26
N PHE A 329 5.99 4.37 9.06
CA PHE A 329 4.97 4.33 8.04
C PHE A 329 3.56 4.32 8.63
N GLY A 330 3.11 5.46 9.15
CA GLY A 330 1.79 5.67 9.73
C GLY A 330 1.79 6.21 11.16
N GLY A 331 2.79 5.85 11.98
CA GLY A 331 3.04 6.46 13.29
C GLY A 331 2.09 6.09 14.44
N HIS A 332 0.91 5.52 14.15
CA HIS A 332 -0.14 5.16 15.10
C HIS A 332 -0.48 3.67 15.05
N ALA A 333 -1.61 3.27 15.63
CA ALA A 333 -2.10 1.89 15.64
C ALA A 333 -2.18 1.28 14.23
N TYR A 334 -2.76 2.03 13.30
CA TYR A 334 -2.78 1.64 11.90
C TYR A 334 -1.52 2.06 11.18
N ASN A 335 -0.83 1.11 10.59
CA ASN A 335 0.37 1.34 9.79
C ASN A 335 0.24 0.77 8.37
N GLY A 336 1.26 1.04 7.53
CA GLY A 336 1.20 0.68 6.11
C GLY A 336 0.27 1.58 5.30
N PRO A 337 0.02 1.27 4.02
CA PRO A 337 -0.78 2.13 3.14
C PRO A 337 -2.18 2.45 3.65
N ILE A 338 -2.87 1.50 4.28
CA ILE A 338 -4.18 1.77 4.88
C ILE A 338 -4.05 2.67 6.12
N GLY A 339 -2.98 2.55 6.89
CA GLY A 339 -2.69 3.43 8.03
C GLY A 339 -2.51 4.88 7.60
N LEU A 340 -1.84 5.13 6.47
CA LEU A 340 -1.71 6.47 5.90
C LEU A 340 -3.05 7.11 5.54
N VAL A 341 -4.06 6.29 5.22
CA VAL A 341 -5.41 6.76 4.90
C VAL A 341 -6.25 7.00 6.15
N LEU A 342 -6.16 6.11 7.14
CA LEU A 342 -7.02 6.13 8.33
C LEU A 342 -6.52 7.10 9.41
N SER A 343 -5.21 7.17 9.65
CA SER A 343 -4.64 7.98 10.73
C SER A 343 -5.05 9.46 10.68
N PRO A 344 -5.16 10.13 9.52
CA PRO A 344 -5.66 11.49 9.44
C PRO A 344 -7.07 11.70 9.98
N PHE A 345 -7.94 10.69 9.88
CA PHE A 345 -9.32 10.76 10.40
C PHE A 345 -9.38 10.49 11.91
N HIS A 346 -8.54 9.56 12.41
CA HIS A 346 -8.57 9.14 13.80
C HIS A 346 -7.72 10.03 14.72
N HIS A 347 -6.62 10.61 14.21
CA HIS A 347 -5.63 11.36 15.01
C HIS A 347 -5.34 12.77 14.49
N GLY A 348 -5.89 13.14 13.33
CA GLY A 348 -5.65 14.42 12.66
C GLY A 348 -4.60 14.35 11.54
N LEU A 349 -4.73 15.29 10.60
CA LEU A 349 -3.89 15.31 9.39
C LEU A 349 -2.42 15.67 9.71
N GLU A 350 -2.19 16.53 10.71
CA GLU A 350 -0.84 16.99 11.05
C GLU A 350 0.08 15.85 11.49
N ASP A 351 -0.46 14.89 12.23
CA ASP A 351 0.30 13.73 12.74
C ASP A 351 0.69 12.75 11.64
N ALA A 352 -0.07 12.71 10.54
CA ALA A 352 0.16 11.78 9.43
C ALA A 352 0.91 12.42 8.23
N ASP A 353 1.11 13.74 8.21
CA ASP A 353 1.62 14.50 7.06
C ASP A 353 2.95 13.95 6.53
N LEU A 354 3.92 13.75 7.42
CA LEU A 354 5.25 13.27 7.04
C LEU A 354 5.19 11.83 6.50
N ALA A 355 4.44 10.94 7.16
CA ALA A 355 4.30 9.55 6.78
C ALA A 355 3.63 9.41 5.40
N ASN A 356 2.66 10.27 5.07
CA ASN A 356 1.98 10.29 3.77
C ASN A 356 2.95 10.54 2.60
N THR A 357 4.08 11.20 2.84
CA THR A 357 5.09 11.46 1.81
C THR A 357 5.93 10.21 1.46
N LEU A 358 5.90 9.17 2.29
CA LEU A 358 6.57 7.88 2.03
C LEU A 358 5.91 7.03 0.94
N CYS A 359 4.72 7.38 0.46
CA CYS A 359 4.10 6.65 -0.64
C CYS A 359 4.74 6.98 -1.99
N ALA A 360 5.28 5.99 -2.67
CA ALA A 360 5.89 6.12 -4.00
C ALA A 360 4.87 6.07 -5.17
N GLN A 361 3.57 6.06 -4.91
CA GLN A 361 2.48 6.00 -5.91
C GLN A 361 2.62 4.81 -6.89
N CYS A 362 3.03 3.65 -6.40
CA CYS A 362 3.32 2.48 -7.22
C CYS A 362 2.13 1.51 -7.43
N ASN A 363 0.98 1.78 -6.82
CA ASN A 363 -0.27 1.01 -6.88
C ASN A 363 -0.19 -0.46 -6.39
N ALA A 364 0.93 -0.93 -5.83
CA ALA A 364 1.06 -2.31 -5.36
C ALA A 364 0.04 -2.65 -4.24
N CYS A 365 -0.25 -1.70 -3.36
CA CYS A 365 -1.21 -1.86 -2.28
C CYS A 365 -2.66 -1.99 -2.78
N GLN A 366 -3.02 -1.31 -3.86
CA GLN A 366 -4.35 -1.43 -4.48
C GLN A 366 -4.48 -2.77 -5.24
N GLU A 367 -3.45 -3.18 -5.98
CA GLU A 367 -3.44 -4.45 -6.72
C GLU A 367 -3.77 -5.66 -5.83
N VAL A 368 -3.22 -5.68 -4.61
CA VAL A 368 -3.42 -6.80 -3.66
C VAL A 368 -4.63 -6.61 -2.74
N CYS A 369 -5.30 -5.47 -2.76
CA CYS A 369 -6.39 -5.17 -1.86
C CYS A 369 -7.63 -6.03 -2.16
N PRO A 370 -8.14 -6.83 -1.21
CA PRO A 370 -9.28 -7.72 -1.44
C PRO A 370 -10.62 -6.98 -1.64
N VAL A 371 -10.64 -5.66 -1.43
CA VAL A 371 -11.81 -4.79 -1.65
C VAL A 371 -11.50 -3.62 -2.60
N ASP A 372 -10.33 -3.67 -3.26
CA ASP A 372 -9.92 -2.70 -4.29
C ASP A 372 -10.03 -1.23 -3.86
N ILE A 373 -9.54 -0.90 -2.66
CA ILE A 373 -9.48 0.48 -2.17
C ILE A 373 -8.44 1.25 -2.96
N PRO A 374 -8.73 2.45 -3.50
CA PRO A 374 -7.78 3.27 -4.26
C PRO A 374 -6.79 4.00 -3.33
N LEU A 375 -6.06 3.22 -2.50
CA LEU A 375 -5.17 3.72 -1.46
C LEU A 375 -4.16 4.77 -1.95
N PRO A 376 -3.48 4.60 -3.10
CA PRO A 376 -2.54 5.61 -3.57
C PRO A 376 -3.20 6.95 -3.86
N ARG A 377 -4.41 6.95 -4.42
CA ARG A 377 -5.20 8.17 -4.69
C ARG A 377 -5.60 8.86 -3.39
N GLN A 378 -6.07 8.10 -2.40
CA GLN A 378 -6.45 8.63 -1.08
C GLN A 378 -5.25 9.22 -0.34
N ILE A 379 -4.10 8.54 -0.36
CA ILE A 379 -2.85 9.06 0.23
C ILE A 379 -2.40 10.34 -0.49
N LEU A 380 -2.53 10.39 -1.80
CA LEU A 380 -2.19 11.58 -2.59
C LEU A 380 -3.09 12.78 -2.25
N GLU A 381 -4.37 12.53 -1.98
CA GLU A 381 -5.31 13.56 -1.53
C GLU A 381 -4.95 14.08 -0.13
N HIS A 382 -4.54 13.22 0.80
CA HIS A 382 -4.00 13.68 2.08
C HIS A 382 -2.74 14.56 1.91
N ARG A 383 -1.83 14.21 0.97
CA ARG A 383 -0.72 15.10 0.60
C ARG A 383 -1.18 16.46 0.11
N ARG A 384 -2.26 16.49 -0.68
CA ARG A 384 -2.83 17.73 -1.20
C ARG A 384 -3.35 18.61 -0.07
N ARG A 385 -4.04 18.00 0.91
CA ARG A 385 -4.62 18.68 2.08
C ARG A 385 -3.55 19.07 3.12
N GLY A 386 -2.43 18.35 3.17
CA GLY A 386 -1.37 18.53 4.15
C GLY A 386 -0.41 19.70 3.85
N ARG A 387 0.59 19.88 4.72
CA ARG A 387 1.59 20.95 4.61
C ARG A 387 2.60 20.64 3.51
N LYS A 388 2.87 21.59 2.65
CA LYS A 388 3.90 21.49 1.61
C LYS A 388 5.20 22.17 2.08
N SER A 389 6.33 21.45 2.02
CA SER A 389 7.62 22.06 2.35
C SER A 389 7.99 23.18 1.38
N LEU A 390 8.71 24.21 1.85
CA LEU A 390 9.19 25.31 1.01
C LEU A 390 10.07 24.83 -0.17
N ARG A 391 10.87 23.77 0.10
CA ARG A 391 11.72 23.14 -0.92
C ARG A 391 10.87 22.54 -2.06
N LYS A 392 9.78 21.83 -1.74
CA LYS A 392 8.87 21.28 -2.74
C LYS A 392 8.24 22.39 -3.58
N ARG A 393 7.73 23.44 -2.91
CA ARG A 393 7.14 24.60 -3.59
C ARG A 393 8.12 25.23 -4.56
N ALA A 394 9.37 25.47 -4.13
CA ALA A 394 10.41 26.05 -4.98
C ALA A 394 10.70 25.19 -6.23
N VAL A 395 10.82 23.86 -6.06
CA VAL A 395 11.04 22.94 -7.18
C VAL A 395 9.83 22.95 -8.13
N VAL A 396 8.61 22.89 -7.63
CA VAL A 396 7.40 22.90 -8.45
C VAL A 396 7.25 24.24 -9.20
N GLU A 397 7.47 25.38 -8.53
CA GLU A 397 7.42 26.70 -9.16
C GLU A 397 8.48 26.88 -10.27
N MET A 398 9.69 26.35 -10.05
CA MET A 398 10.70 26.31 -11.10
C MET A 398 10.22 25.46 -12.29
N TRP A 399 9.59 24.31 -12.03
CA TRP A 399 9.13 23.38 -13.07
C TRP A 399 7.98 23.93 -13.92
N LYS A 400 7.14 24.81 -13.35
CA LYS A 400 6.08 25.55 -14.06
C LYS A 400 6.63 26.52 -15.11
N ARG A 401 7.91 26.87 -15.03
CA ARG A 401 8.60 27.77 -15.95
C ARG A 401 9.57 26.96 -16.81
N PRO A 402 9.15 26.44 -17.97
CA PRO A 402 9.95 25.53 -18.79
C PRO A 402 11.35 26.07 -19.15
N GLU A 403 11.46 27.35 -19.48
CA GLU A 403 12.73 27.95 -19.80
C GLU A 403 13.70 28.03 -18.62
N LEU A 404 13.18 28.34 -17.42
CA LEU A 404 13.99 28.42 -16.21
C LEU A 404 14.43 27.00 -15.78
N ALA A 405 13.52 26.06 -15.81
CA ALA A 405 13.81 24.64 -15.53
C ALA A 405 14.83 24.07 -16.52
N ASP A 406 14.69 24.40 -17.81
CA ASP A 406 15.63 23.99 -18.82
C ASP A 406 17.05 24.54 -18.58
N ARG A 407 17.17 25.84 -18.29
CA ARG A 407 18.47 26.47 -17.97
C ARG A 407 19.09 25.80 -16.72
N ALA A 408 18.30 25.57 -15.67
CA ALA A 408 18.78 24.92 -14.47
C ALA A 408 19.27 23.49 -14.73
N LEU A 409 18.52 22.68 -15.51
CA LEU A 409 18.91 21.33 -15.88
C LEU A 409 20.17 21.29 -16.75
N ARG A 410 20.32 22.22 -17.70
CA ARG A 410 21.54 22.37 -18.51
C ARG A 410 22.75 22.73 -17.66
N ALA A 411 22.60 23.64 -16.72
CA ALA A 411 23.66 23.99 -15.79
C ALA A 411 24.06 22.83 -14.88
N ALA A 412 23.09 22.01 -14.47
CA ALA A 412 23.32 20.83 -13.63
C ALA A 412 23.90 19.63 -14.39
N ALA A 413 23.73 19.54 -15.71
CA ALA A 413 24.11 18.37 -16.52
C ALA A 413 25.58 17.96 -16.38
N PRO A 414 26.60 18.84 -16.46
CA PRO A 414 28.00 18.46 -16.26
C PRO A 414 28.26 17.94 -14.83
N PHE A 415 27.67 18.57 -13.81
CA PHE A 415 27.85 18.21 -12.41
C PHE A 415 27.16 16.87 -12.07
N SER A 416 26.07 16.53 -12.75
CA SER A 416 25.39 15.24 -12.56
C SER A 416 26.27 14.01 -12.86
N ARG A 417 27.39 14.20 -13.55
CA ARG A 417 28.36 13.14 -13.86
C ARG A 417 29.45 13.00 -12.79
N LEU A 418 29.68 14.03 -11.99
CA LEU A 418 30.75 14.06 -10.99
C LEU A 418 30.33 13.38 -9.69
N VAL A 419 29.04 13.35 -9.38
CA VAL A 419 28.51 12.78 -8.14
C VAL A 419 28.00 11.36 -8.42
N ALA A 420 28.69 10.37 -7.84
CA ALA A 420 28.27 8.98 -7.92
C ALA A 420 26.87 8.81 -7.29
N GLY A 421 25.98 8.07 -7.97
CA GLY A 421 24.62 7.80 -7.47
C GLY A 421 23.58 8.88 -7.82
N THR A 422 23.98 10.00 -8.42
CA THR A 422 22.99 10.95 -8.96
C THR A 422 22.54 10.53 -10.38
N PRO A 423 21.27 10.78 -10.73
CA PRO A 423 20.81 10.62 -12.09
C PRO A 423 21.60 11.52 -13.05
N ARG A 424 22.13 10.94 -14.14
CA ARG A 424 22.81 11.73 -15.17
C ARG A 424 21.81 12.47 -16.04
N LEU A 425 22.08 13.74 -16.27
CA LEU A 425 21.38 14.54 -17.26
C LEU A 425 22.11 14.51 -18.59
N ALA A 426 21.36 14.51 -19.68
CA ALA A 426 21.92 14.54 -21.01
C ALA A 426 22.59 15.90 -21.27
N GLN A 427 23.82 15.88 -21.81
CA GLN A 427 24.50 17.12 -22.22
C GLN A 427 23.78 17.77 -23.40
N THR A 428 23.33 16.97 -24.35
CA THR A 428 22.50 17.40 -25.47
C THR A 428 21.13 16.77 -25.35
N PRO A 429 20.11 17.54 -24.89
CA PRO A 429 18.74 17.10 -24.87
C PRO A 429 18.24 16.69 -26.25
N TYR A 430 17.18 15.84 -26.31
CA TYR A 430 16.63 15.41 -27.59
C TYR A 430 16.21 16.60 -28.48
N ARG A 431 15.57 17.61 -27.91
CA ARG A 431 15.10 18.80 -28.65
C ARG A 431 16.19 19.58 -29.38
N ASP A 432 17.46 19.43 -28.99
CA ASP A 432 18.62 20.07 -29.57
C ASP A 432 19.41 19.16 -30.51
N ARG A 433 19.04 17.89 -30.60
CA ARG A 433 19.69 16.92 -31.48
C ARG A 433 19.25 17.14 -32.92
N LYS A 434 20.12 16.78 -33.86
CA LYS A 434 19.79 16.75 -35.28
C LYS A 434 18.71 15.68 -35.51
N ARG A 435 17.60 16.09 -36.14
CA ARG A 435 16.50 15.21 -36.49
C ARG A 435 16.86 14.35 -37.69
N LEU A 436 16.23 13.20 -37.79
CA LEU A 436 16.26 12.36 -39.00
C LEU A 436 15.64 13.11 -40.17
N ALA A 437 16.00 12.73 -41.40
CA ALA A 437 15.35 13.25 -42.59
C ALA A 437 13.84 12.94 -42.54
N GLU A 438 13.02 13.92 -42.92
CA GLU A 438 11.58 13.71 -43.01
C GLU A 438 11.27 12.66 -44.08
N VAL A 439 10.39 11.71 -43.71
CA VAL A 439 9.83 10.75 -44.61
C VAL A 439 8.39 11.15 -44.92
N ASP A 440 7.96 11.02 -46.15
CA ASP A 440 6.56 11.23 -46.53
C ASP A 440 5.72 10.06 -45.99
N GLY A 441 4.68 10.37 -45.22
CA GLY A 441 3.83 9.33 -44.61
C GLY A 441 2.79 9.92 -43.66
N GLU A 442 2.07 9.04 -43.00
CA GLU A 442 1.11 9.42 -41.97
C GLU A 442 1.81 10.18 -40.84
N PRO A 443 1.22 11.27 -40.33
CA PRO A 443 1.84 12.05 -39.26
C PRO A 443 1.88 11.29 -37.94
N LEU A 444 3.03 11.29 -37.28
CA LEU A 444 3.29 10.77 -35.95
C LEU A 444 3.94 11.86 -35.11
N THR A 445 3.34 12.20 -33.98
CA THR A 445 3.91 13.18 -33.06
C THR A 445 4.58 12.49 -31.88
N ILE A 446 5.83 12.85 -31.56
CA ILE A 446 6.51 12.36 -30.37
C ILE A 446 6.26 13.33 -29.21
N PHE A 447 5.75 12.80 -28.10
CA PHE A 447 5.81 13.44 -26.80
C PHE A 447 6.99 12.86 -26.01
N ALA A 448 8.11 13.56 -25.98
CA ALA A 448 9.35 13.09 -25.35
C ALA A 448 9.27 12.99 -23.83
N SER A 449 8.40 13.74 -23.18
CA SER A 449 8.38 13.99 -21.74
C SER A 449 9.60 14.79 -21.24
N CYS A 450 9.51 15.35 -20.01
CA CYS A 450 10.63 16.11 -19.44
C CYS A 450 11.86 15.22 -19.17
N LEU A 451 11.66 13.99 -18.69
CA LEU A 451 12.76 13.05 -18.41
C LEU A 451 13.28 12.38 -19.69
N GLY A 452 12.40 12.02 -20.62
CA GLY A 452 12.82 11.49 -21.91
C GLY A 452 13.68 12.48 -22.69
N ASP A 453 13.33 13.77 -22.69
CA ASP A 453 14.12 14.81 -23.34
C ASP A 453 15.45 15.09 -22.66
N ARG A 454 15.49 15.13 -21.31
CA ARG A 454 16.62 15.64 -20.52
C ARG A 454 17.51 14.60 -19.87
N ALA A 455 16.98 13.42 -19.58
CA ALA A 455 17.72 12.39 -18.86
C ALA A 455 17.88 11.09 -19.66
N TRP A 456 16.98 10.81 -20.59
CA TRP A 456 17.01 9.58 -21.41
C TRP A 456 16.64 9.85 -22.89
N PRO A 457 17.33 10.78 -23.59
CA PRO A 457 17.00 11.13 -24.97
C PRO A 457 17.16 9.96 -25.96
N GLU A 458 17.93 8.94 -25.62
CA GLU A 458 18.15 7.74 -26.41
C GLU A 458 16.83 7.00 -26.70
N ALA A 459 15.92 6.92 -25.74
CA ALA A 459 14.58 6.33 -25.94
C ALA A 459 13.73 7.13 -26.95
N VAL A 460 13.89 8.46 -26.96
CA VAL A 460 13.17 9.33 -27.87
C VAL A 460 13.74 9.21 -29.29
N VAL A 461 15.08 9.17 -29.41
CA VAL A 461 15.78 8.91 -30.70
C VAL A 461 15.37 7.55 -31.26
N ALA A 462 15.31 6.52 -30.41
CA ALA A 462 14.88 5.19 -30.82
C ALA A 462 13.45 5.20 -31.34
N LEU A 463 12.52 5.90 -30.69
CA LEU A 463 11.15 6.07 -31.14
C LEU A 463 11.08 6.80 -32.49
N GLU A 464 11.87 7.85 -32.67
CA GLU A 464 11.98 8.57 -33.95
C GLU A 464 12.44 7.63 -35.07
N ARG A 465 13.51 6.83 -34.81
CA ARG A 465 14.03 5.85 -35.79
C ARG A 465 12.98 4.81 -36.17
N ILE A 466 12.33 4.20 -35.15
CA ILE A 466 11.28 3.19 -35.38
C ILE A 466 10.14 3.78 -36.21
N GLY A 467 9.65 4.98 -35.85
CA GLY A 467 8.58 5.64 -36.58
C GLY A 467 8.96 5.97 -38.02
N SER A 468 10.16 6.52 -38.26
CA SER A 468 10.65 6.87 -39.60
C SER A 468 10.86 5.60 -40.46
N THR A 469 11.46 4.55 -39.92
CA THR A 469 11.64 3.26 -40.63
C THR A 469 10.29 2.61 -40.95
N ALA A 470 9.28 2.79 -40.07
CA ALA A 470 7.91 2.31 -40.33
C ALA A 470 7.11 3.21 -41.29
N GLY A 471 7.73 4.24 -41.91
CA GLY A 471 7.11 5.11 -42.90
C GLY A 471 6.23 6.23 -42.33
N PHE A 472 6.41 6.61 -41.06
CA PHE A 472 5.69 7.76 -40.50
C PHE A 472 6.47 9.06 -40.71
N LYS A 473 5.74 10.14 -40.99
CA LYS A 473 6.26 11.50 -40.90
C LYS A 473 6.33 11.94 -39.43
N VAL A 474 7.52 11.82 -38.81
CA VAL A 474 7.70 12.04 -37.39
C VAL A 474 7.86 13.52 -37.06
N GLY A 475 6.93 14.08 -36.27
CA GLY A 475 6.92 15.45 -35.76
C GLY A 475 7.33 15.54 -34.28
N PHE A 476 7.90 16.69 -33.90
CA PHE A 476 8.25 17.01 -32.53
C PHE A 476 7.97 18.49 -32.21
N PRO A 477 6.85 18.81 -31.56
CA PRO A 477 6.59 20.17 -31.10
C PRO A 477 7.60 20.58 -30.01
N LYS A 478 8.46 21.58 -30.31
CA LYS A 478 9.54 22.00 -29.38
C LYS A 478 9.04 22.63 -28.09
N ALA A 479 7.80 23.16 -28.07
CA ALA A 479 7.21 23.81 -26.92
C ALA A 479 6.72 22.80 -25.82
N GLN A 480 6.69 21.50 -26.10
CA GLN A 480 6.27 20.50 -25.13
C GLN A 480 7.18 20.45 -23.91
N TRP A 481 6.61 20.16 -22.74
CA TRP A 481 7.36 20.08 -21.49
C TRP A 481 6.91 18.91 -20.61
N CYS A 482 6.23 19.17 -19.53
CA CYS A 482 5.89 18.20 -18.47
C CYS A 482 4.39 17.87 -18.48
N CYS A 483 4.05 16.60 -18.24
CA CYS A 483 2.66 16.14 -18.09
C CYS A 483 1.99 16.58 -16.78
N GLY A 484 2.71 17.19 -15.84
CA GLY A 484 2.19 17.60 -14.53
C GLY A 484 2.37 16.59 -13.40
N LEU A 485 2.69 15.32 -13.70
CA LEU A 485 2.76 14.25 -12.71
C LEU A 485 3.70 14.54 -11.52
N ILE A 486 4.83 15.22 -11.75
CA ILE A 486 5.79 15.55 -10.69
C ILE A 486 5.18 16.47 -9.63
N ALA A 487 4.39 17.46 -10.06
CA ALA A 487 3.70 18.39 -9.18
C ALA A 487 2.53 17.71 -8.48
N ALA A 488 1.73 16.94 -9.21
CA ALA A 488 0.62 16.17 -8.65
C ALA A 488 1.10 15.18 -7.57
N ASN A 489 2.17 14.42 -7.81
CA ASN A 489 2.77 13.51 -6.84
C ASN A 489 3.35 14.23 -5.61
N ALA A 490 3.72 15.49 -5.74
CA ALA A 490 4.09 16.33 -4.60
C ALA A 490 2.88 16.88 -3.81
N GLY A 491 1.64 16.57 -4.24
CA GLY A 491 0.40 17.08 -3.65
C GLY A 491 0.00 18.46 -4.18
N ASP A 492 0.63 18.95 -5.25
CA ASP A 492 0.30 20.24 -5.87
C ASP A 492 -0.50 20.05 -7.15
N PHE A 493 -1.82 19.86 -6.99
CA PHE A 493 -2.72 19.58 -8.09
C PHE A 493 -2.92 20.79 -9.01
N ASP A 494 -2.89 22.01 -8.47
CA ASP A 494 -3.02 23.22 -9.26
C ASP A 494 -1.82 23.38 -10.20
N ALA A 495 -0.62 23.17 -9.70
CA ALA A 495 0.58 23.18 -10.53
C ALA A 495 0.61 21.98 -11.51
N GLY A 496 0.11 20.81 -11.10
CA GLY A 496 -0.06 19.65 -11.99
C GLY A 496 -0.98 19.96 -13.15
N ARG A 497 -2.13 20.58 -12.87
CA ARG A 497 -3.11 21.04 -13.85
C ARG A 497 -2.54 22.08 -14.79
N GLU A 498 -1.83 23.10 -14.27
CA GLU A 498 -1.20 24.15 -15.09
C GLU A 498 -0.20 23.55 -16.08
N LEU A 499 0.69 22.68 -15.63
CA LEU A 499 1.64 21.97 -16.49
C LEU A 499 0.96 21.08 -17.53
N GLY A 500 -0.10 20.39 -17.16
CA GLY A 500 -0.90 19.57 -18.08
C GLY A 500 -1.59 20.40 -19.17
N LEU A 501 -2.12 21.59 -18.83
CA LEU A 501 -2.69 22.53 -19.80
C LEU A 501 -1.64 23.08 -20.75
N GLN A 502 -0.44 23.42 -20.26
CA GLN A 502 0.67 23.86 -21.12
C GLN A 502 1.06 22.74 -22.11
N LEU A 503 1.10 21.49 -21.66
CA LEU A 503 1.35 20.34 -22.54
C LEU A 503 0.25 20.20 -23.57
N ALA A 504 -1.03 20.22 -23.16
CA ALA A 504 -2.18 20.11 -24.06
C ALA A 504 -2.12 21.19 -25.16
N ALA A 505 -1.86 22.43 -24.78
CA ALA A 505 -1.70 23.54 -25.74
C ALA A 505 -0.56 23.30 -26.72
N SER A 506 0.59 22.79 -26.25
CA SER A 506 1.76 22.53 -27.10
C SER A 506 1.55 21.38 -28.10
N LEU A 507 0.60 20.49 -27.84
CA LEU A 507 0.29 19.31 -28.66
C LEU A 507 -1.01 19.49 -29.48
N GLY A 508 -1.79 20.53 -29.22
CA GLY A 508 -3.11 20.75 -29.84
C GLY A 508 -3.05 20.78 -31.37
N ASP A 509 -2.09 21.52 -31.92
CA ASP A 509 -1.92 21.66 -33.38
C ASP A 509 -1.21 20.48 -34.05
N SER A 510 -0.72 19.51 -33.27
CA SER A 510 -0.06 18.31 -33.83
C SER A 510 -1.04 17.42 -34.57
N LYS A 511 -0.54 16.72 -35.58
CA LYS A 511 -1.37 15.78 -36.38
C LYS A 511 -1.00 14.33 -36.09
N GLY A 512 -1.93 13.43 -36.38
CA GLY A 512 -1.76 11.97 -36.24
C GLY A 512 -1.73 11.48 -34.79
N LEU A 513 -1.18 10.30 -34.58
CA LEU A 513 -1.00 9.73 -33.24
C LEU A 513 0.07 10.48 -32.47
N ILE A 514 -0.08 10.52 -31.15
CA ILE A 514 0.91 11.09 -30.21
C ILE A 514 1.47 9.94 -29.40
N VAL A 515 2.77 9.67 -29.54
CA VAL A 515 3.43 8.54 -28.87
C VAL A 515 4.46 9.04 -27.88
N THR A 516 4.45 8.45 -26.68
CA THR A 516 5.44 8.79 -25.63
C THR A 516 6.20 7.56 -25.15
N PRO A 517 7.55 7.64 -25.00
CA PRO A 517 8.36 6.58 -24.41
C PRO A 517 8.29 6.55 -22.88
N SER A 518 7.30 7.17 -22.27
CA SER A 518 7.14 7.29 -20.82
C SER A 518 5.75 6.80 -20.39
N ALA A 519 5.67 5.55 -19.96
CA ALA A 519 4.43 4.96 -19.45
C ALA A 519 3.79 5.79 -18.34
N SER A 520 4.62 6.38 -17.45
CA SER A 520 4.11 7.24 -16.36
C SER A 520 3.50 8.54 -16.87
N CYS A 521 4.06 9.15 -17.91
CA CYS A 521 3.48 10.38 -18.51
C CYS A 521 2.23 10.07 -19.32
N PHE A 522 2.18 8.91 -19.99
CA PHE A 522 0.98 8.44 -20.67
C PHE A 522 -0.17 8.28 -19.68
N GLY A 523 0.03 7.47 -18.62
CA GLY A 523 -1.00 7.23 -17.60
C GLY A 523 -1.45 8.51 -16.89
N ALA A 524 -0.51 9.36 -16.51
CA ALA A 524 -0.79 10.64 -15.88
C ALA A 524 -1.69 11.54 -16.70
N PHE A 525 -1.39 11.68 -18.00
CA PHE A 525 -2.11 12.61 -18.87
C PHE A 525 -3.43 12.05 -19.40
N THR A 526 -3.55 10.73 -19.58
CA THR A 526 -4.74 10.11 -20.17
C THR A 526 -5.70 9.48 -19.16
N MET A 527 -5.22 9.14 -17.96
CA MET A 527 -5.99 8.41 -16.94
C MET A 527 -6.16 9.18 -15.64
N ASP A 528 -5.10 9.85 -15.15
CA ASP A 528 -5.10 10.51 -13.84
C ASP A 528 -5.46 11.99 -13.90
N ALA A 529 -5.37 12.62 -15.06
CA ALA A 529 -5.52 14.07 -15.27
C ALA A 529 -6.81 14.64 -14.64
N ALA A 530 -7.94 13.96 -14.83
CA ALA A 530 -9.21 14.36 -14.26
C ALA A 530 -9.21 14.42 -12.72
N ALA A 531 -8.41 13.56 -12.06
CA ALA A 531 -8.28 13.57 -10.60
C ALA A 531 -7.58 14.82 -10.05
N TRP A 532 -6.86 15.55 -10.90
CA TRP A 532 -6.20 16.84 -10.56
C TRP A 532 -7.00 18.04 -11.05
N GLY A 533 -8.23 17.81 -11.57
CA GLY A 533 -9.04 18.86 -12.19
C GLY A 533 -8.50 19.31 -13.55
N LEU A 534 -7.67 18.52 -14.22
CA LEU A 534 -7.21 18.75 -15.57
C LEU A 534 -8.23 18.15 -16.55
N ASP A 535 -8.99 19.02 -17.18
CA ASP A 535 -9.90 18.67 -18.28
C ASP A 535 -9.15 18.84 -19.61
N VAL A 536 -8.90 17.73 -20.29
CA VAL A 536 -8.21 17.68 -21.58
C VAL A 536 -9.21 17.18 -22.62
N ASP A 537 -9.24 17.87 -23.77
CA ASP A 537 -10.05 17.48 -24.91
C ASP A 537 -9.93 15.97 -25.19
N PRO A 538 -11.05 15.21 -25.15
CA PRO A 538 -11.07 13.79 -25.49
C PRO A 538 -10.50 13.49 -26.89
N ALA A 539 -10.64 14.40 -27.84
CA ALA A 539 -10.04 14.29 -29.17
C ALA A 539 -8.51 14.29 -29.12
N LEU A 540 -7.91 15.07 -28.21
CA LEU A 540 -6.46 15.07 -28.00
C LEU A 540 -6.01 13.80 -27.27
N THR A 541 -6.63 13.45 -26.14
CA THR A 541 -6.25 12.26 -25.36
C THR A 541 -6.47 10.95 -26.14
N GLY A 542 -7.51 10.89 -26.99
CA GLY A 542 -7.78 9.77 -27.87
C GLY A 542 -6.68 9.47 -28.91
N ARG A 543 -5.81 10.43 -29.17
CA ARG A 543 -4.64 10.28 -30.07
C ARG A 543 -3.40 9.73 -29.36
N PHE A 544 -3.34 9.80 -28.03
CA PHE A 544 -2.19 9.31 -27.26
C PHE A 544 -2.05 7.79 -27.32
N ARG A 545 -0.80 7.35 -27.44
CA ARG A 545 -0.42 5.93 -27.34
C ARG A 545 0.82 5.79 -26.47
N ASP A 546 0.84 4.76 -25.62
CA ASP A 546 2.08 4.30 -25.02
C ASP A 546 2.96 3.65 -26.10
N SER A 547 4.27 3.85 -25.99
CA SER A 547 5.20 3.41 -27.01
C SER A 547 5.29 1.90 -27.14
N THR A 548 5.09 1.14 -26.04
CA THR A 548 5.20 -0.33 -26.05
C THR A 548 4.10 -0.95 -26.89
N ARG A 549 2.82 -0.59 -26.63
CA ARG A 549 1.69 -1.08 -27.47
C ARG A 549 1.77 -0.57 -28.90
N PHE A 550 2.24 0.67 -29.09
CA PHE A 550 2.42 1.21 -30.43
C PHE A 550 3.42 0.39 -31.23
N VAL A 551 4.60 0.13 -30.67
CA VAL A 551 5.66 -0.64 -31.36
C VAL A 551 5.27 -2.10 -31.52
N LEU A 552 4.62 -2.73 -30.52
CA LEU A 552 4.11 -4.09 -30.67
C LEU A 552 3.20 -4.23 -31.90
N LYS A 553 2.24 -3.30 -32.05
CA LYS A 553 1.35 -3.31 -33.24
C LYS A 553 2.08 -3.08 -34.56
N LEU A 554 3.15 -2.27 -34.56
CA LEU A 554 3.97 -2.10 -35.75
C LEU A 554 4.68 -3.39 -36.11
N LEU A 555 5.33 -4.04 -35.16
CA LEU A 555 6.05 -5.29 -35.37
C LEU A 555 5.12 -6.43 -35.77
N GLU A 556 3.91 -6.50 -35.21
CA GLU A 556 2.89 -7.49 -35.60
C GLU A 556 2.39 -7.30 -37.06
N ARG A 557 2.28 -6.04 -37.49
CA ARG A 557 1.86 -5.72 -38.89
C ARG A 557 3.00 -5.86 -39.91
N THR A 558 4.20 -5.52 -39.48
CA THR A 558 5.40 -5.48 -40.33
C THR A 558 6.56 -6.14 -39.58
N PRO A 559 6.59 -7.49 -39.51
CA PRO A 559 7.66 -8.21 -38.82
C PRO A 559 9.04 -7.94 -39.42
N SER A 560 9.11 -7.62 -40.71
CA SER A 560 10.35 -7.24 -41.42
C SER A 560 10.93 -5.89 -41.01
N LEU A 561 10.26 -5.16 -40.15
CA LEU A 561 10.80 -3.90 -39.57
C LEU A 561 12.06 -4.14 -38.75
N VAL A 562 12.19 -5.33 -38.17
CA VAL A 562 13.39 -5.79 -37.46
C VAL A 562 13.98 -7.02 -38.18
N ASN A 563 15.31 -7.17 -38.13
CA ASN A 563 15.99 -8.27 -38.82
C ASN A 563 15.70 -9.67 -38.25
N GLY A 564 15.07 -9.76 -37.08
CA GLY A 564 14.61 -11.01 -36.46
C GLY A 564 15.71 -12.02 -36.12
N GLU A 565 16.97 -11.67 -36.24
CA GLU A 565 18.08 -12.53 -35.84
C GLU A 565 18.06 -12.79 -34.33
N ARG A 566 17.96 -14.06 -33.98
CA ARG A 566 17.97 -14.46 -32.56
C ARG A 566 19.34 -14.15 -31.93
N MET A 567 19.32 -13.23 -30.97
CA MET A 567 20.50 -12.92 -30.16
C MET A 567 20.63 -13.92 -29.02
N SER A 568 21.84 -14.35 -28.72
CA SER A 568 22.11 -15.11 -27.50
C SER A 568 22.10 -14.24 -26.23
N LEU A 569 21.76 -12.96 -26.36
CA LEU A 569 21.78 -11.97 -25.28
C LEU A 569 20.51 -12.04 -24.44
N LYS A 570 20.68 -12.35 -23.16
CA LYS A 570 19.62 -12.32 -22.17
C LYS A 570 19.41 -10.91 -21.64
N VAL A 571 18.16 -10.48 -21.59
CA VAL A 571 17.76 -9.17 -21.11
C VAL A 571 16.83 -9.33 -19.91
N ALA A 572 17.23 -8.82 -18.74
CA ALA A 572 16.36 -8.74 -17.60
C ALA A 572 15.31 -7.64 -17.84
N TYR A 573 14.04 -7.92 -17.59
CA TYR A 573 12.99 -6.91 -17.77
C TYR A 573 12.52 -6.37 -16.42
N HIS A 574 12.60 -5.03 -16.25
CA HIS A 574 12.03 -4.34 -15.11
C HIS A 574 10.64 -3.79 -15.46
N ASP A 575 9.61 -4.41 -14.90
CA ASP A 575 8.24 -3.91 -14.97
C ASP A 575 8.14 -2.56 -14.24
N SER A 576 7.94 -1.48 -14.98
CA SER A 576 7.65 -0.20 -14.34
C SER A 576 6.27 -0.26 -13.68
N CYS A 577 6.16 0.32 -12.49
CA CYS A 577 4.91 0.24 -11.72
C CYS A 577 3.72 0.85 -12.47
N GLN A 578 3.94 1.87 -13.27
CA GLN A 578 2.89 2.51 -14.07
C GLN A 578 2.48 1.62 -15.25
N SER A 579 3.44 1.05 -15.98
CA SER A 579 3.13 0.09 -17.06
C SER A 579 2.36 -1.11 -16.55
N LEU A 580 2.89 -1.76 -15.52
CA LEU A 580 2.34 -3.01 -15.00
C LEU A 580 0.95 -2.83 -14.39
N ARG A 581 0.77 -1.82 -13.51
CA ARG A 581 -0.42 -1.70 -12.68
C ARG A 581 -1.44 -0.69 -13.18
N GLN A 582 -0.99 0.38 -13.79
CA GLN A 582 -1.90 1.39 -14.33
C GLN A 582 -2.31 1.08 -15.77
N LEU A 583 -1.34 0.74 -16.63
CA LEU A 583 -1.61 0.44 -18.03
C LEU A 583 -1.93 -1.03 -18.29
N GLY A 584 -1.67 -1.93 -17.36
CA GLY A 584 -1.90 -3.37 -17.50
C GLY A 584 -0.97 -4.05 -18.50
N LEU A 585 0.20 -3.46 -18.79
CA LEU A 585 1.20 -4.02 -19.70
C LEU A 585 1.98 -5.13 -18.97
N ARG A 586 1.70 -6.38 -19.31
CA ARG A 586 2.37 -7.57 -18.72
C ARG A 586 3.21 -8.32 -19.74
N SER A 587 2.59 -8.79 -20.79
CA SER A 587 3.23 -9.56 -21.85
C SER A 587 3.79 -8.70 -22.98
N GLU A 588 3.22 -7.53 -23.21
CA GLU A 588 3.52 -6.69 -24.37
C GLU A 588 4.98 -6.26 -24.45
N PRO A 589 5.62 -5.77 -23.36
CA PRO A 589 7.04 -5.39 -23.43
C PRO A 589 7.96 -6.58 -23.72
N ARG A 590 7.61 -7.75 -23.17
CA ARG A 590 8.36 -9.00 -23.41
C ARG A 590 8.25 -9.41 -24.87
N ARG A 591 7.03 -9.43 -25.43
CA ARG A 591 6.80 -9.74 -26.85
C ARG A 591 7.55 -8.79 -27.78
N VAL A 592 7.60 -7.49 -27.45
CA VAL A 592 8.36 -6.50 -28.23
C VAL A 592 9.85 -6.87 -28.28
N LEU A 593 10.45 -7.22 -27.12
CA LEU A 593 11.85 -7.61 -27.04
C LEU A 593 12.11 -8.97 -27.71
N GLU A 594 11.22 -9.95 -27.55
CA GLU A 594 11.29 -11.26 -28.20
C GLU A 594 11.23 -11.15 -29.72
N MET A 595 10.33 -10.29 -30.24
CA MET A 595 10.24 -10.02 -31.69
C MET A 595 11.48 -9.31 -32.21
N ALA A 596 12.19 -8.53 -31.37
CA ALA A 596 13.49 -7.96 -31.70
C ALA A 596 14.66 -8.93 -31.53
N GLY A 597 14.41 -10.21 -31.16
CA GLY A 597 15.41 -11.29 -31.09
C GLY A 597 16.05 -11.51 -29.73
N TYR A 598 15.60 -10.85 -28.66
CA TYR A 598 16.16 -11.02 -27.31
C TYR A 598 15.51 -12.16 -26.52
N ASP A 599 16.31 -12.80 -25.63
CA ASP A 599 15.82 -13.74 -24.62
C ASP A 599 15.49 -12.96 -23.33
N VAL A 600 14.21 -12.88 -22.97
CA VAL A 600 13.73 -12.04 -21.87
C VAL A 600 13.67 -12.83 -20.57
N VAL A 601 14.25 -12.28 -19.51
CA VAL A 601 14.30 -12.88 -18.16
C VAL A 601 13.53 -12.00 -17.17
N ASP A 602 12.59 -12.61 -16.46
CA ASP A 602 11.82 -11.93 -15.42
C ASP A 602 12.64 -11.72 -14.14
N LEU A 603 12.41 -10.58 -13.49
CA LEU A 603 13.02 -10.30 -12.19
C LEU A 603 12.25 -10.99 -11.06
N PRO A 604 12.95 -11.41 -9.99
CA PRO A 604 12.30 -11.89 -8.78
C PRO A 604 11.34 -10.84 -8.18
N ASP A 605 10.21 -11.30 -7.67
CA ASP A 605 9.08 -10.46 -7.20
C ASP A 605 9.42 -9.44 -6.11
N ILE A 606 10.40 -9.76 -5.25
CA ILE A 606 10.82 -8.92 -4.11
C ILE A 606 11.29 -7.52 -4.51
N ALA A 607 11.69 -7.33 -5.75
CA ALA A 607 12.28 -6.07 -6.22
C ALA A 607 11.36 -5.28 -7.17
N ASN A 608 10.07 -5.26 -6.93
CA ASN A 608 9.07 -4.64 -7.82
C ASN A 608 9.26 -3.14 -8.09
N CYS A 609 9.71 -2.35 -7.11
CA CYS A 609 9.89 -0.90 -7.27
C CYS A 609 11.35 -0.55 -7.55
N CYS A 610 11.59 0.38 -8.49
CA CYS A 610 12.92 0.93 -8.74
C CYS A 610 13.35 2.00 -7.72
N GLY A 611 12.43 2.49 -6.86
CA GLY A 611 12.69 3.52 -5.87
C GLY A 611 12.63 4.97 -6.40
N PHE A 612 12.34 5.20 -7.68
CA PHE A 612 12.26 6.57 -8.23
C PHE A 612 11.05 7.35 -7.71
N GLY A 613 9.80 6.87 -7.97
CA GLY A 613 8.56 7.49 -7.51
C GLY A 613 8.39 8.99 -7.80
N GLY A 614 9.04 9.52 -8.83
CA GLY A 614 9.01 10.95 -9.16
C GLY A 614 9.60 11.82 -8.04
N SER A 615 8.76 12.62 -7.35
CA SER A 615 9.18 13.46 -6.21
C SER A 615 9.65 12.65 -4.99
N PHE A 616 9.27 11.37 -4.87
CA PHE A 616 9.62 10.50 -3.74
C PHE A 616 11.14 10.36 -3.55
N SER A 617 11.88 10.06 -4.63
CA SER A 617 13.35 9.89 -4.53
C SER A 617 14.11 11.19 -4.21
N LEU A 618 13.50 12.36 -4.45
CA LEU A 618 14.04 13.66 -4.04
C LEU A 618 13.77 13.96 -2.58
N GLU A 619 12.67 13.45 -2.06
CA GLU A 619 12.23 13.66 -0.68
C GLU A 619 12.84 12.64 0.28
N TRP A 620 12.93 11.40 -0.16
CA TRP A 620 13.45 10.25 0.60
C TRP A 620 14.56 9.55 -0.19
N PRO A 621 15.70 10.23 -0.45
CA PRO A 621 16.77 9.69 -1.28
C PRO A 621 17.36 8.39 -0.71
N GLU A 622 17.43 8.25 0.62
CA GLU A 622 17.95 7.05 1.28
C GLU A 622 17.02 5.85 1.07
N VAL A 623 15.70 6.06 1.18
CA VAL A 623 14.71 5.00 0.93
C VAL A 623 14.69 4.62 -0.55
N GLY A 624 14.70 5.61 -1.44
CA GLY A 624 14.82 5.39 -2.88
C GLY A 624 16.07 4.60 -3.25
N ALA A 625 17.22 4.94 -2.63
CA ALA A 625 18.49 4.24 -2.82
C ALA A 625 18.41 2.78 -2.36
N ARG A 626 17.82 2.50 -1.18
CA ARG A 626 17.64 1.14 -0.68
C ARG A 626 16.79 0.29 -1.64
N LEU A 627 15.70 0.83 -2.15
CA LEU A 627 14.85 0.14 -3.13
C LEU A 627 15.58 -0.15 -4.44
N ALA A 628 16.42 0.79 -4.89
CA ALA A 628 17.25 0.59 -6.08
C ALA A 628 18.34 -0.46 -5.86
N ASP A 629 18.92 -0.55 -4.66
CA ASP A 629 19.89 -1.58 -4.32
C ASP A 629 19.27 -2.97 -4.36
N TRP A 630 18.07 -3.16 -3.80
CA TRP A 630 17.33 -4.42 -3.93
C TRP A 630 17.01 -4.78 -5.38
N LYS A 631 16.73 -3.75 -6.20
CA LYS A 631 16.51 -3.96 -7.64
C LYS A 631 17.79 -4.47 -8.32
N LEU A 632 18.94 -3.91 -8.02
CA LEU A 632 20.22 -4.37 -8.55
C LEU A 632 20.56 -5.80 -8.10
N ASP A 633 20.27 -6.14 -6.83
CA ASP A 633 20.47 -7.49 -6.32
C ASP A 633 19.55 -8.51 -7.04
N ALA A 634 18.34 -8.11 -7.39
CA ALA A 634 17.42 -8.93 -8.17
C ALA A 634 17.90 -9.10 -9.62
N ILE A 635 18.43 -8.05 -10.25
CA ILE A 635 19.02 -8.12 -11.59
C ILE A 635 20.24 -9.05 -11.58
N ALA A 636 21.14 -8.90 -10.61
CA ALA A 636 22.33 -9.74 -10.48
C ALA A 636 22.00 -11.25 -10.40
N LYS A 637 20.89 -11.62 -9.72
CA LYS A 637 20.42 -13.00 -9.62
C LYS A 637 19.99 -13.60 -10.98
N THR A 638 19.68 -12.79 -11.98
CA THR A 638 19.34 -13.25 -13.32
C THR A 638 20.57 -13.59 -14.18
N GLY A 639 21.75 -13.10 -13.79
CA GLY A 639 22.98 -13.21 -14.59
C GLY A 639 22.98 -12.34 -15.84
N CYS A 640 22.00 -11.46 -16.03
CA CYS A 640 21.90 -10.61 -17.21
C CYS A 640 22.82 -9.38 -17.09
N ALA A 641 23.57 -9.09 -18.15
CA ALA A 641 24.37 -7.86 -18.28
C ALA A 641 23.54 -6.64 -18.75
N VAL A 642 22.30 -6.87 -19.18
CA VAL A 642 21.38 -5.84 -19.68
C VAL A 642 20.08 -5.88 -18.89
N VAL A 643 19.58 -4.71 -18.49
CA VAL A 643 18.22 -4.53 -17.97
C VAL A 643 17.44 -3.56 -18.84
N ALA A 644 16.23 -3.93 -19.21
CA ALA A 644 15.33 -3.10 -19.98
C ALA A 644 14.11 -2.66 -19.16
N SER A 645 13.56 -1.49 -19.49
CA SER A 645 12.26 -1.00 -19.02
C SER A 645 11.67 -0.02 -20.03
N ASP A 646 10.41 0.31 -19.86
CA ASP A 646 9.64 1.25 -20.69
C ASP A 646 9.41 2.62 -20.04
N ASN A 647 10.17 2.95 -18.99
CA ASN A 647 9.99 4.19 -18.25
C ASN A 647 11.34 4.89 -17.97
N PRO A 648 11.61 6.05 -18.58
CA PRO A 648 12.87 6.79 -18.39
C PRO A 648 13.23 7.08 -16.93
N GLY A 649 12.23 7.34 -16.07
CA GLY A 649 12.47 7.60 -14.64
C GLY A 649 13.05 6.38 -13.92
N CYS A 650 12.55 5.18 -14.21
CA CYS A 650 13.08 3.94 -13.65
C CYS A 650 14.51 3.67 -14.14
N LEU A 651 14.74 3.81 -15.46
CA LEU A 651 16.05 3.60 -16.07
C LEU A 651 17.11 4.54 -15.49
N MET A 652 16.78 5.81 -15.38
CA MET A 652 17.64 6.83 -14.80
C MET A 652 18.06 6.48 -13.36
N HIS A 653 17.11 6.01 -12.54
CA HIS A 653 17.34 5.69 -11.15
C HIS A 653 18.14 4.39 -10.97
N ILE A 654 17.83 3.34 -11.75
CA ILE A 654 18.61 2.08 -11.76
C ILE A 654 20.03 2.33 -12.25
N ALA A 655 20.23 3.10 -13.31
CA ALA A 655 21.56 3.45 -13.82
C ALA A 655 22.37 4.27 -12.80
N ALA A 656 21.74 5.17 -12.04
CA ALA A 656 22.40 5.90 -10.96
C ALA A 656 22.84 4.98 -9.82
N ALA A 657 22.00 4.04 -9.43
CA ALA A 657 22.31 3.05 -8.40
C ALA A 657 23.44 2.10 -8.84
N ALA A 658 23.42 1.63 -10.10
CA ALA A 658 24.50 0.79 -10.65
C ALA A 658 25.87 1.48 -10.56
N ARG A 659 25.92 2.77 -10.94
CA ARG A 659 27.15 3.57 -10.79
C ARG A 659 27.58 3.76 -9.35
N ARG A 660 26.63 4.02 -8.43
CA ARG A 660 26.93 4.16 -7.00
C ARG A 660 27.57 2.89 -6.43
N ARG A 661 27.10 1.71 -6.86
CA ARG A 661 27.61 0.41 -6.41
C ARG A 661 28.77 -0.13 -7.23
N GLY A 662 29.22 0.57 -8.27
CA GLY A 662 30.27 0.10 -9.17
C GLY A 662 29.88 -1.17 -9.95
N VAL A 663 28.58 -1.38 -10.21
CA VAL A 663 28.08 -2.52 -10.98
C VAL A 663 28.12 -2.18 -12.47
N GLU A 664 28.78 -3.02 -13.27
CA GLU A 664 28.74 -2.93 -14.71
C GLU A 664 27.42 -3.51 -15.22
N LEU A 665 26.51 -2.63 -15.62
CA LEU A 665 25.17 -2.97 -16.07
C LEU A 665 24.74 -2.04 -17.20
N ARG A 666 24.40 -2.59 -18.35
CA ARG A 666 23.73 -1.83 -19.40
C ARG A 666 22.26 -1.65 -19.03
N VAL A 667 21.84 -0.41 -18.89
CA VAL A 667 20.44 -0.04 -18.66
C VAL A 667 19.90 0.57 -19.94
N ALA A 668 18.82 0.04 -20.50
CA ALA A 668 18.28 0.46 -21.79
C ALA A 668 16.76 0.60 -21.78
N HIS A 669 16.21 1.47 -22.59
CA HIS A 669 14.79 1.50 -22.88
C HIS A 669 14.44 0.37 -23.87
N VAL A 670 13.24 -0.22 -23.75
CA VAL A 670 12.76 -1.26 -24.72
C VAL A 670 12.92 -0.79 -26.17
N LEU A 671 12.61 0.48 -26.43
CA LEU A 671 12.73 1.06 -27.78
C LEU A 671 14.18 1.09 -28.30
N GLU A 672 15.17 1.32 -27.42
CA GLU A 672 16.58 1.33 -27.82
C GLU A 672 16.99 -0.04 -28.35
N LEU A 673 16.60 -1.10 -27.61
CA LEU A 673 16.89 -2.45 -28.00
C LEU A 673 16.20 -2.84 -29.33
N VAL A 674 14.97 -2.41 -29.54
CA VAL A 674 14.28 -2.60 -30.83
C VAL A 674 14.99 -1.84 -31.96
N ALA A 675 15.40 -0.59 -31.71
CA ALA A 675 16.03 0.25 -32.71
C ALA A 675 17.43 -0.24 -33.14
N GLU A 676 18.10 -1.09 -32.36
CA GLU A 676 19.38 -1.76 -32.73
C GLU A 676 19.19 -2.80 -33.85
N HIS A 677 17.99 -3.32 -34.04
CA HIS A 677 17.65 -4.38 -34.98
C HIS A 677 16.75 -3.92 -36.14
N LEU A 678 16.57 -2.60 -36.29
CA LEU A 678 15.82 -2.07 -37.44
C LEU A 678 16.51 -2.47 -38.76
N SER A 679 15.71 -2.99 -39.68
CA SER A 679 16.13 -3.43 -41.05
C SER A 679 16.45 -2.29 -41.96
#